data_f1a4d39d9923ddffa93261f4bf946ef1
#
_entry.id   f1a4d39d9923ddffa93261f4bf946ef1
#
_cell.length_a   1.000
_cell.length_b   1.000
_cell.length_c   1.000
_cell.angle_alpha   90.00
_cell.angle_beta   90.00
_cell.angle_gamma   90.00
#
_symmetry.space_group_name_H-M   'P 1'
#
loop_
_entity.id
_entity.type
_entity.pdbx_description
1 polymer ?
#
loop_
_entity_poly.entity_id
_entity_poly.type
_entity_poly.pdbx_seq_one_letter_code
_entity_poly.pdbx_strand_id
1 'polypeptide(L)'
;MASTKSESARVAVYSASAGAGKTFRLAVEYGAAALARPDDPGAFRRILGLTFTNKAAHEMKDRVLRTLQKAVELDDPLADPIAKEIALLLDVDAAELRRRAAAVLSEMLHDYGAVSLGTLDQFTHRLVRTFAIELGLPSQFEVELDDDYLLDLAVYELMSDLGTDSALTQLVLDFARANLEDDKQADVFEALKAMAKHLSKEASTDAVAALRGWDLERHRQLQTSLRQKATDLRARMRAAAPKLLKLLASLPAESVNRADWYASYFKKLRKPDAKLWVPGAHVRKSLMGDPVAILKVGAQKDSALRDQAEVVVAQMKELLGDPLETALDGVVLDLLRRHDRSASVLSELARRLEHVLDRLRVQPIWKFQPLIHRELRDQPTSYLYERLGERYARFLVDEAQDTSRMQWANLWPLMEHALTGRELGAGAMVVGDGKQSIYRWRGSDAEEFLDLVARAKEGHSPSDELPGLEGMSGFVAMGDNWRSRHEIVAFNNRWYTGLAAKFGQEDHRTAYAESAQVPCGAFGGYVQVRALEAEDASEFDSAVLDALVADVRSRRAAGWSWGDMAVIMRRRAEGRMVAERFAAEGIPILSSELLAVTGSAAVQAMVALFRWMLRPGEPEREWDVLRGLRRAGVWQVGTEEWLLVGQSRRRVKDAPIPEDFEPVLRRILPGWSADVAWRLSLYEMGAYTARALGFNADADAFVLRLLDAMLDFSKRQVNRLEAFMEEYARRASNWSVSAPAGADAVELLTVHKAKGLEYPIVFFPWAQLDNPRFDPVWLDPRGVLGPDLDLPPSALVPLTKFSSNEGLLDEVGQRWPAYADRVRETAERAAFDDANLLYVATTRAVDELWVYFAPKKGYGGWWLQHAEAELALGEARQLAENLWSWGAMPAPEAAAPAVPTWDQSTVRNRDWTDTVKLA
;
A
#
# COMPACT_ATOMS: atom_id res chain seq x y z
N MET A 1 -25.92 28.31 10.74
CA MET A 1 -26.38 28.98 9.52
C MET A 1 -25.57 28.58 8.28
N ALA A 2 -25.08 27.32 8.18
CA ALA A 2 -24.40 26.81 6.99
C ALA A 2 -25.23 25.75 6.21
N SER A 3 -26.51 25.57 6.61
CA SER A 3 -27.37 24.48 6.10
C SER A 3 -28.13 24.75 4.81
N THR A 4 -28.22 26.00 4.33
CA THR A 4 -29.21 26.38 3.32
C THR A 4 -28.74 26.28 1.86
N LYS A 5 -27.43 26.06 1.58
CA LYS A 5 -26.94 25.86 0.20
C LYS A 5 -26.80 24.37 -0.20
N SER A 6 -26.82 23.44 0.76
CA SER A 6 -26.65 22.01 0.52
C SER A 6 -27.94 21.29 0.07
N GLU A 7 -29.12 21.84 0.39
CA GLU A 7 -30.41 21.19 0.11
C GLU A 7 -30.82 21.19 -1.38
N SER A 8 -30.15 22.01 -2.21
CA SER A 8 -30.39 22.06 -3.66
C SER A 8 -29.27 21.38 -4.49
N ALA A 9 -28.16 20.97 -3.86
CA ALA A 9 -27.04 20.40 -4.58
C ALA A 9 -27.36 18.95 -5.03
N ARG A 10 -27.19 18.69 -6.33
CA ARG A 10 -27.31 17.32 -6.87
C ARG A 10 -26.09 16.45 -6.58
N VAL A 11 -24.92 17.06 -6.35
CA VAL A 11 -23.68 16.40 -5.92
C VAL A 11 -23.31 16.95 -4.55
N ALA A 12 -23.46 16.14 -3.51
CA ALA A 12 -23.09 16.50 -2.14
C ALA A 12 -21.76 15.86 -1.74
N VAL A 13 -20.74 16.68 -1.50
CA VAL A 13 -19.41 16.24 -1.09
C VAL A 13 -19.26 16.43 0.41
N TYR A 14 -19.07 15.33 1.13
CA TYR A 14 -18.90 15.30 2.57
C TYR A 14 -17.42 15.06 2.94
N SER A 15 -16.83 16.05 3.59
CA SER A 15 -15.53 15.86 4.25
C SER A 15 -15.78 15.40 5.68
N ALA A 16 -15.48 14.15 5.96
CA ALA A 16 -15.90 13.48 7.18
C ALA A 16 -14.70 12.87 7.91
N SER A 17 -14.20 13.52 8.93
CA SER A 17 -13.06 13.07 9.74
C SER A 17 -13.35 11.72 10.45
N ALA A 18 -12.32 11.12 11.07
CA ALA A 18 -12.46 9.86 11.80
C ALA A 18 -13.49 9.98 12.93
N GLY A 19 -14.38 8.99 13.06
CA GLY A 19 -15.43 9.02 14.11
C GLY A 19 -16.61 9.97 13.84
N ALA A 20 -16.68 10.62 12.67
CA ALA A 20 -17.72 11.61 12.35
C ALA A 20 -19.09 11.02 11.96
N GLY A 21 -19.27 9.71 12.04
CA GLY A 21 -20.55 9.08 11.72
C GLY A 21 -20.81 8.88 10.21
N LYS A 22 -19.78 8.75 9.39
CA LYS A 22 -19.90 8.51 7.92
C LYS A 22 -20.91 7.43 7.58
N THR A 23 -20.76 6.24 8.17
CA THR A 23 -21.62 5.08 7.89
C THR A 23 -23.06 5.31 8.36
N PHE A 24 -23.26 6.08 9.42
CA PHE A 24 -24.58 6.50 9.87
C PHE A 24 -25.26 7.36 8.80
N ARG A 25 -24.60 8.41 8.33
CA ARG A 25 -25.15 9.31 7.32
C ARG A 25 -25.42 8.59 5.98
N LEU A 26 -24.53 7.72 5.54
CA LEU A 26 -24.75 6.90 4.34
C LEU A 26 -25.99 5.99 4.46
N ALA A 27 -26.21 5.38 5.64
CA ALA A 27 -27.38 4.56 5.87
C ALA A 27 -28.68 5.38 5.88
N VAL A 28 -28.64 6.60 6.43
CA VAL A 28 -29.75 7.56 6.39
C VAL A 28 -30.08 7.95 4.94
N GLU A 29 -29.10 8.35 4.16
CA GLU A 29 -29.28 8.75 2.76
C GLU A 29 -29.77 7.60 1.88
N TYR A 30 -29.22 6.39 2.07
CA TYR A 30 -29.70 5.20 1.38
C TYR A 30 -31.16 4.90 1.74
N GLY A 31 -31.48 4.89 3.03
CA GLY A 31 -32.84 4.62 3.51
C GLY A 31 -33.84 5.67 3.02
N ALA A 32 -33.45 6.95 3.10
CA ALA A 32 -34.30 8.03 2.59
C ALA A 32 -34.55 7.89 1.08
N ALA A 33 -33.52 7.58 0.29
CA ALA A 33 -33.66 7.37 -1.14
C ALA A 33 -34.54 6.14 -1.47
N ALA A 34 -34.39 5.04 -0.73
CA ALA A 34 -35.19 3.82 -0.92
C ALA A 34 -36.65 4.00 -0.54
N LEU A 35 -36.93 4.86 0.47
CA LEU A 35 -38.28 5.10 0.97
C LEU A 35 -38.96 6.37 0.41
N ALA A 36 -38.26 7.14 -0.46
CA ALA A 36 -38.77 8.43 -0.98
C ALA A 36 -40.06 8.31 -1.75
N ARG A 37 -40.29 7.20 -2.43
CA ARG A 37 -41.44 6.98 -3.30
C ARG A 37 -42.43 5.99 -2.65
N PRO A 38 -43.56 6.46 -2.12
CA PRO A 38 -44.54 5.61 -1.45
C PRO A 38 -45.10 4.48 -2.32
N ASP A 39 -45.21 4.72 -3.62
CA ASP A 39 -45.81 3.83 -4.60
C ASP A 39 -44.79 2.96 -5.34
N ASP A 40 -43.50 3.11 -5.07
CA ASP A 40 -42.40 2.35 -5.73
C ASP A 40 -41.50 1.70 -4.68
N PRO A 41 -41.88 0.57 -4.07
CA PRO A 41 -41.01 -0.17 -3.15
C PRO A 41 -39.74 -0.74 -3.80
N GLY A 42 -39.69 -0.75 -5.15
CA GLY A 42 -38.51 -1.14 -5.92
C GLY A 42 -37.47 -0.04 -6.16
N ALA A 43 -37.70 1.18 -5.63
CA ALA A 43 -36.81 2.34 -5.81
C ALA A 43 -35.34 2.06 -5.42
N PHE A 44 -35.07 1.14 -4.49
CA PHE A 44 -33.73 0.73 -4.09
C PHE A 44 -32.88 0.17 -5.25
N ARG A 45 -33.49 -0.38 -6.31
CA ARG A 45 -32.80 -0.89 -7.51
C ARG A 45 -32.08 0.20 -8.28
N ARG A 46 -32.47 1.46 -8.05
CA ARG A 46 -31.91 2.65 -8.71
C ARG A 46 -30.83 3.34 -7.86
N ILE A 47 -30.46 2.74 -6.73
CA ILE A 47 -29.40 3.23 -5.84
C ILE A 47 -28.14 2.41 -6.08
N LEU A 48 -27.03 3.08 -6.41
CA LEU A 48 -25.70 2.49 -6.49
C LEU A 48 -24.87 2.98 -5.30
N GLY A 49 -24.53 2.06 -4.40
CA GLY A 49 -23.62 2.34 -3.28
C GLY A 49 -22.27 1.66 -3.49
N LEU A 50 -21.21 2.47 -3.47
CA LEU A 50 -19.85 2.04 -3.74
C LEU A 50 -18.99 2.29 -2.50
N THR A 51 -18.20 1.27 -2.11
CA THR A 51 -17.23 1.34 -1.02
C THR A 51 -15.89 0.79 -1.47
N PHE A 52 -14.85 1.00 -0.67
CA PHE A 52 -13.52 0.49 -1.01
C PHE A 52 -13.31 -0.98 -0.62
N THR A 53 -13.95 -1.47 0.47
CA THR A 53 -13.73 -2.83 0.97
C THR A 53 -15.02 -3.65 1.02
N ASN A 54 -14.89 -4.97 0.80
CA ASN A 54 -16.02 -5.90 0.93
C ASN A 54 -16.64 -5.86 2.33
N LYS A 55 -15.84 -5.68 3.38
CA LYS A 55 -16.31 -5.56 4.76
C LYS A 55 -17.22 -4.35 4.91
N ALA A 56 -16.79 -3.17 4.44
CA ALA A 56 -17.61 -1.95 4.50
C ALA A 56 -18.91 -2.09 3.70
N ALA A 57 -18.88 -2.75 2.53
CA ALA A 57 -20.08 -3.04 1.75
C ALA A 57 -21.06 -3.93 2.50
N HIS A 58 -20.58 -4.99 3.17
CA HIS A 58 -21.41 -5.85 4.01
C HIS A 58 -21.98 -5.10 5.22
N GLU A 59 -21.17 -4.35 5.93
CA GLU A 59 -21.61 -3.55 7.08
C GLU A 59 -22.69 -2.53 6.69
N MET A 60 -22.54 -1.89 5.54
CA MET A 60 -23.54 -0.97 5.01
C MET A 60 -24.86 -1.69 4.67
N LYS A 61 -24.80 -2.83 3.97
CA LYS A 61 -25.98 -3.66 3.69
C LYS A 61 -26.69 -4.10 4.96
N ASP A 62 -25.96 -4.66 5.90
CA ASP A 62 -26.50 -5.10 7.19
C ASP A 62 -27.16 -3.96 7.95
N ARG A 63 -26.53 -2.79 7.96
CA ARG A 63 -27.05 -1.61 8.66
C ARG A 63 -28.35 -1.13 8.03
N VAL A 64 -28.42 -1.04 6.71
CA VAL A 64 -29.66 -0.66 5.99
C VAL A 64 -30.78 -1.65 6.28
N LEU A 65 -30.53 -2.96 6.14
CA LEU A 65 -31.53 -4.00 6.39
C LEU A 65 -32.01 -3.98 7.84
N ARG A 66 -31.10 -3.88 8.81
CA ARG A 66 -31.45 -3.80 10.25
C ARG A 66 -32.27 -2.54 10.56
N THR A 67 -31.95 -1.40 9.95
CA THR A 67 -32.72 -0.17 10.12
C THR A 67 -34.16 -0.35 9.60
N LEU A 68 -34.33 -0.89 8.39
CA LEU A 68 -35.64 -1.18 7.83
C LEU A 68 -36.42 -2.20 8.70
N GLN A 69 -35.73 -3.25 9.16
CA GLN A 69 -36.33 -4.25 10.06
C GLN A 69 -36.78 -3.63 11.36
N LYS A 70 -35.94 -2.83 12.03
CA LYS A 70 -36.29 -2.13 13.27
C LYS A 70 -37.47 -1.16 13.07
N ALA A 71 -37.53 -0.45 11.94
CA ALA A 71 -38.63 0.44 11.62
C ALA A 71 -39.96 -0.32 11.48
N VAL A 72 -39.91 -1.61 11.17
CA VAL A 72 -41.09 -2.49 11.08
C VAL A 72 -41.44 -3.12 12.43
N GLU A 73 -40.42 -3.63 13.15
CA GLU A 73 -40.62 -4.49 14.34
C GLU A 73 -40.74 -3.73 15.66
N LEU A 74 -40.09 -2.56 15.81
CA LEU A 74 -40.15 -1.79 17.05
C LEU A 74 -41.55 -1.19 17.28
N ASP A 75 -42.00 -1.14 18.54
CA ASP A 75 -43.24 -0.46 18.92
C ASP A 75 -43.23 1.00 18.47
N ASP A 76 -42.10 1.69 18.65
CA ASP A 76 -41.84 3.00 18.11
C ASP A 76 -40.72 2.94 17.07
N PRO A 77 -41.03 3.06 15.75
CA PRO A 77 -40.00 3.10 14.69
C PRO A 77 -38.97 4.20 14.87
N LEU A 78 -39.32 5.32 15.49
CA LEU A 78 -38.46 6.47 15.70
C LEU A 78 -37.49 6.30 16.89
N ALA A 79 -37.56 5.18 17.62
CA ALA A 79 -36.58 4.83 18.64
C ALA A 79 -35.20 4.50 18.03
N ASP A 80 -35.15 4.04 16.77
CA ASP A 80 -33.89 3.86 16.05
C ASP A 80 -33.41 5.20 15.51
N PRO A 81 -32.17 5.65 15.83
CA PRO A 81 -31.66 6.97 15.40
C PRO A 81 -31.61 7.16 13.89
N ILE A 82 -31.32 6.10 13.11
CA ILE A 82 -31.27 6.18 11.65
C ILE A 82 -32.68 6.31 11.08
N ALA A 83 -33.61 5.49 11.56
CA ALA A 83 -34.99 5.55 11.15
C ALA A 83 -35.63 6.91 11.47
N LYS A 84 -35.32 7.51 12.62
CA LYS A 84 -35.73 8.86 13.00
C LYS A 84 -35.26 9.92 12.03
N GLU A 85 -33.98 9.92 11.66
CA GLU A 85 -33.41 10.85 10.68
C GLU A 85 -34.02 10.67 9.28
N ILE A 86 -34.30 9.42 8.89
CA ILE A 86 -34.99 9.13 7.62
C ILE A 86 -36.40 9.73 7.63
N ALA A 87 -37.13 9.57 8.73
CA ALA A 87 -38.47 10.14 8.88
C ALA A 87 -38.47 11.66 8.78
N LEU A 88 -37.49 12.33 9.41
CA LEU A 88 -37.28 13.78 9.32
C LEU A 88 -36.99 14.23 7.90
N LEU A 89 -36.12 13.53 7.18
CA LEU A 89 -35.77 13.85 5.80
C LEU A 89 -36.92 13.68 4.82
N LEU A 90 -37.81 12.73 5.06
CA LEU A 90 -38.96 12.42 4.23
C LEU A 90 -40.22 13.16 4.65
N ASP A 91 -40.19 13.88 5.77
CA ASP A 91 -41.35 14.55 6.39
C ASP A 91 -42.53 13.59 6.57
N VAL A 92 -42.23 12.42 7.18
CA VAL A 92 -43.25 11.35 7.43
C VAL A 92 -43.32 11.00 8.90
N ASP A 93 -44.52 10.57 9.33
CA ASP A 93 -44.73 10.06 10.67
C ASP A 93 -44.25 8.59 10.84
N ALA A 94 -44.26 8.09 12.07
CA ALA A 94 -43.86 6.73 12.41
C ALA A 94 -44.68 5.65 11.69
N ALA A 95 -45.99 5.89 11.48
CA ALA A 95 -46.89 4.93 10.84
C ALA A 95 -46.60 4.81 9.33
N GLU A 96 -46.37 5.94 8.66
CA GLU A 96 -46.03 5.97 7.25
C GLU A 96 -44.62 5.42 7.02
N LEU A 97 -43.65 5.75 7.90
CA LEU A 97 -42.32 5.17 7.85
C LEU A 97 -42.35 3.64 7.91
N ARG A 98 -43.11 3.09 8.88
CA ARG A 98 -43.31 1.64 9.05
C ARG A 98 -43.91 1.01 7.80
N ARG A 99 -44.94 1.62 7.23
CA ARG A 99 -45.63 1.14 6.03
C ARG A 99 -44.64 1.04 4.85
N ARG A 100 -43.88 2.13 4.58
CA ARG A 100 -42.89 2.16 3.49
C ARG A 100 -41.75 1.18 3.73
N ALA A 101 -41.21 1.15 4.95
CA ALA A 101 -40.14 0.23 5.33
C ALA A 101 -40.53 -1.23 5.15
N ALA A 102 -41.78 -1.62 5.54
CA ALA A 102 -42.27 -2.97 5.34
C ALA A 102 -42.35 -3.36 3.86
N ALA A 103 -42.86 -2.46 3.02
CA ALA A 103 -42.94 -2.70 1.57
C ALA A 103 -41.57 -2.84 0.92
N VAL A 104 -40.63 -1.93 1.21
CA VAL A 104 -39.27 -1.95 0.66
C VAL A 104 -38.47 -3.15 1.18
N LEU A 105 -38.57 -3.47 2.49
CA LEU A 105 -37.88 -4.63 3.07
C LEU A 105 -38.38 -5.94 2.45
N SER A 106 -39.69 -6.09 2.25
CA SER A 106 -40.26 -7.27 1.57
C SER A 106 -39.69 -7.41 0.15
N GLU A 107 -39.68 -6.31 -0.62
CA GLU A 107 -39.19 -6.32 -1.98
C GLU A 107 -37.66 -6.57 -2.07
N MET A 108 -36.88 -5.99 -1.14
CA MET A 108 -35.44 -6.26 -1.04
C MET A 108 -35.13 -7.74 -0.73
N LEU A 109 -35.94 -8.38 0.13
CA LEU A 109 -35.73 -9.78 0.48
C LEU A 109 -36.10 -10.71 -0.68
N HIS A 110 -37.10 -10.36 -1.48
CA HIS A 110 -37.49 -11.11 -2.67
C HIS A 110 -36.46 -10.99 -3.81
N ASP A 111 -35.82 -9.81 -3.94
CA ASP A 111 -34.84 -9.53 -5.00
C ASP A 111 -33.54 -8.96 -4.39
N TYR A 112 -32.94 -9.74 -3.48
CA TYR A 112 -31.72 -9.36 -2.80
C TYR A 112 -30.54 -9.08 -3.75
N GLY A 113 -30.51 -9.76 -4.89
CA GLY A 113 -29.48 -9.56 -5.94
C GLY A 113 -29.51 -8.18 -6.60
N ALA A 114 -30.66 -7.49 -6.54
CA ALA A 114 -30.79 -6.14 -7.10
C ALA A 114 -30.27 -5.03 -6.17
N VAL A 115 -29.99 -5.34 -4.90
CA VAL A 115 -29.38 -4.39 -3.95
C VAL A 115 -27.94 -4.10 -4.39
N SER A 116 -27.75 -2.99 -5.10
CA SER A 116 -26.47 -2.59 -5.70
C SER A 116 -25.58 -1.85 -4.69
N LEU A 117 -25.21 -2.54 -3.60
CA LEU A 117 -24.21 -2.12 -2.62
C LEU A 117 -22.99 -3.05 -2.73
N GLY A 118 -21.83 -2.51 -3.05
CA GLY A 118 -20.63 -3.33 -3.25
C GLY A 118 -19.36 -2.50 -3.33
N THR A 119 -18.25 -3.16 -3.63
CA THR A 119 -17.00 -2.44 -3.90
C THR A 119 -16.97 -1.90 -5.33
N LEU A 120 -16.17 -0.85 -5.53
CA LEU A 120 -15.96 -0.29 -6.86
C LEU A 120 -15.43 -1.36 -7.85
N ASP A 121 -14.55 -2.24 -7.40
CA ASP A 121 -14.03 -3.35 -8.22
C ASP A 121 -15.12 -4.34 -8.60
N GLN A 122 -16.06 -4.66 -7.69
CA GLN A 122 -17.21 -5.52 -8.01
C GLN A 122 -18.14 -4.87 -9.03
N PHE A 123 -18.34 -3.56 -8.92
CA PHE A 123 -19.13 -2.80 -9.90
C PHE A 123 -18.45 -2.82 -11.26
N THR A 124 -17.16 -2.49 -11.33
CA THR A 124 -16.34 -2.51 -12.54
C THR A 124 -16.33 -3.90 -13.19
N HIS A 125 -16.14 -4.95 -12.41
CA HIS A 125 -16.18 -6.33 -12.89
C HIS A 125 -17.53 -6.69 -13.53
N ARG A 126 -18.63 -6.29 -12.89
CA ARG A 126 -19.99 -6.51 -13.43
C ARG A 126 -20.17 -5.75 -14.74
N LEU A 127 -19.66 -4.53 -14.82
CA LEU A 127 -19.70 -3.69 -16.00
C LEU A 127 -18.93 -4.34 -17.16
N VAL A 128 -17.68 -4.73 -16.93
CA VAL A 128 -16.84 -5.37 -17.96
C VAL A 128 -17.46 -6.70 -18.44
N ARG A 129 -18.05 -7.50 -17.56
CA ARG A 129 -18.75 -8.71 -17.98
C ARG A 129 -20.00 -8.44 -18.80
N THR A 130 -20.74 -7.40 -18.46
CA THR A 130 -21.98 -7.06 -19.18
C THR A 130 -21.68 -6.55 -20.58
N PHE A 131 -20.59 -5.82 -20.75
CA PHE A 131 -20.19 -5.16 -21.99
C PHE A 131 -18.87 -5.72 -22.57
N ALA A 132 -18.63 -7.02 -22.36
CA ALA A 132 -17.38 -7.65 -22.79
C ALA A 132 -17.09 -7.49 -24.28
N ILE A 133 -18.12 -7.64 -25.12
CA ILE A 133 -17.98 -7.57 -26.58
C ILE A 133 -17.63 -6.15 -27.02
N GLU A 134 -18.34 -5.15 -26.48
CA GLU A 134 -18.11 -3.74 -26.76
C GLU A 134 -16.71 -3.28 -26.32
N LEU A 135 -16.21 -3.85 -25.22
CA LEU A 135 -14.85 -3.62 -24.74
C LEU A 135 -13.77 -4.42 -25.49
N GLY A 136 -14.15 -5.14 -26.56
CA GLY A 136 -13.23 -5.93 -27.36
C GLY A 136 -12.72 -7.20 -26.67
N LEU A 137 -13.44 -7.69 -25.64
CA LEU A 137 -13.10 -8.92 -24.93
C LEU A 137 -13.88 -10.12 -25.51
N PRO A 138 -13.37 -11.34 -25.36
CA PRO A 138 -14.15 -12.54 -25.66
C PRO A 138 -15.44 -12.57 -24.83
N SER A 139 -16.53 -13.07 -25.39
CA SER A 139 -17.82 -13.19 -24.69
C SER A 139 -17.74 -14.08 -23.44
N GLN A 140 -16.75 -14.97 -23.38
CA GLN A 140 -16.41 -15.78 -22.22
C GLN A 140 -14.93 -15.64 -21.93
N PHE A 141 -14.61 -15.06 -20.80
CA PHE A 141 -13.27 -14.99 -20.24
C PHE A 141 -13.33 -15.24 -18.73
N GLU A 142 -12.26 -15.78 -18.18
CA GLU A 142 -12.12 -15.92 -16.75
C GLU A 142 -11.37 -14.71 -16.18
N VAL A 143 -11.71 -14.34 -14.93
CA VAL A 143 -11.03 -13.26 -14.21
C VAL A 143 -10.00 -13.89 -13.30
N GLU A 144 -8.73 -13.56 -13.52
CA GLU A 144 -7.66 -13.97 -12.62
C GLU A 144 -7.42 -12.85 -11.60
N LEU A 145 -7.45 -13.26 -10.33
CA LEU A 145 -7.20 -12.35 -9.18
C LEU A 145 -5.76 -12.39 -8.71
N ASP A 146 -4.99 -13.36 -9.19
CA ASP A 146 -3.58 -13.53 -8.86
C ASP A 146 -2.69 -12.85 -9.90
N ASP A 147 -2.51 -11.55 -9.73
CA ASP A 147 -1.62 -10.78 -10.59
C ASP A 147 -0.18 -11.32 -10.56
N ASP A 148 0.32 -11.72 -9.40
CA ASP A 148 1.67 -12.29 -9.25
C ASP A 148 1.85 -13.57 -10.10
N TYR A 149 0.83 -14.40 -10.19
CA TYR A 149 0.85 -15.61 -11.03
C TYR A 149 0.99 -15.27 -12.54
N LEU A 150 0.21 -14.31 -13.01
CA LEU A 150 0.27 -13.90 -14.41
C LEU A 150 1.61 -13.25 -14.77
N LEU A 151 2.14 -12.42 -13.86
CA LEU A 151 3.45 -11.78 -14.02
C LEU A 151 4.58 -12.81 -13.97
N ASP A 152 4.50 -13.80 -13.08
CA ASP A 152 5.45 -14.91 -13.02
C ASP A 152 5.47 -15.68 -14.35
N LEU A 153 4.30 -15.99 -14.93
CA LEU A 153 4.22 -16.67 -16.23
C LEU A 153 4.86 -15.84 -17.35
N ALA A 154 4.64 -14.52 -17.36
CA ALA A 154 5.28 -13.65 -18.34
C ALA A 154 6.80 -13.63 -18.20
N VAL A 155 7.33 -13.65 -16.97
CA VAL A 155 8.76 -13.75 -16.70
C VAL A 155 9.28 -15.12 -17.09
N TYR A 156 8.57 -16.21 -16.82
CA TYR A 156 8.95 -17.57 -17.27
C TYR A 156 9.03 -17.68 -18.78
N GLU A 157 8.04 -17.16 -19.53
CA GLU A 157 8.09 -17.13 -20.99
C GLU A 157 9.30 -16.35 -21.50
N LEU A 158 9.59 -15.19 -20.91
CA LEU A 158 10.76 -14.42 -21.27
C LEU A 158 12.06 -15.19 -21.00
N MET A 159 12.16 -15.83 -19.82
CA MET A 159 13.34 -16.61 -19.44
C MET A 159 13.53 -17.87 -20.31
N SER A 160 12.45 -18.47 -20.79
CA SER A 160 12.52 -19.68 -21.63
C SER A 160 13.15 -19.44 -23.01
N ASP A 161 13.11 -18.22 -23.50
CA ASP A 161 13.71 -17.84 -24.78
C ASP A 161 15.17 -17.40 -24.69
N LEU A 162 15.72 -17.31 -23.47
CA LEU A 162 17.13 -17.00 -23.28
C LEU A 162 18.01 -18.10 -23.87
N GLY A 163 19.04 -17.67 -24.56
CA GLY A 163 19.97 -18.58 -25.29
C GLY A 163 19.52 -18.88 -26.71
N THR A 164 18.22 -18.77 -27.04
CA THR A 164 17.72 -18.90 -28.41
C THR A 164 17.61 -17.55 -29.14
N ASP A 165 17.11 -16.54 -28.44
CA ASP A 165 17.10 -15.14 -28.89
C ASP A 165 18.33 -14.41 -28.33
N SER A 166 19.29 -14.08 -29.22
CA SER A 166 20.55 -13.42 -28.82
C SER A 166 20.34 -11.99 -28.32
N ALA A 167 19.35 -11.25 -28.89
CA ALA A 167 19.08 -9.87 -28.52
C ALA A 167 18.41 -9.81 -27.14
N LEU A 168 17.42 -10.68 -26.91
CA LEU A 168 16.76 -10.83 -25.60
C LEU A 168 17.74 -11.31 -24.54
N THR A 169 18.60 -12.28 -24.85
CA THR A 169 19.61 -12.79 -23.93
C THR A 169 20.56 -11.68 -23.50
N GLN A 170 21.04 -10.86 -24.46
CA GLN A 170 21.93 -9.74 -24.14
C GLN A 170 21.22 -8.66 -23.29
N LEU A 171 19.95 -8.36 -23.58
CA LEU A 171 19.14 -7.43 -22.77
C LEU A 171 19.05 -7.87 -21.31
N VAL A 172 18.70 -9.13 -21.07
CA VAL A 172 18.55 -9.68 -19.71
C VAL A 172 19.91 -9.75 -18.99
N LEU A 173 20.98 -10.11 -19.68
CA LEU A 173 22.33 -10.08 -19.12
C LEU A 173 22.78 -8.65 -18.74
N ASP A 174 22.49 -7.66 -19.57
CA ASP A 174 22.81 -6.25 -19.28
C ASP A 174 21.97 -5.71 -18.11
N PHE A 175 20.70 -6.15 -17.99
CA PHE A 175 19.84 -5.83 -16.85
C PHE A 175 20.37 -6.47 -15.56
N ALA A 176 20.72 -7.76 -15.59
CA ALA A 176 21.26 -8.47 -14.43
C ALA A 176 22.59 -7.85 -13.94
N ARG A 177 23.50 -7.52 -14.86
CA ARG A 177 24.77 -6.84 -14.53
C ARG A 177 24.54 -5.48 -13.87
N ALA A 178 23.57 -4.70 -14.38
CA ALA A 178 23.24 -3.41 -13.79
C ALA A 178 22.68 -3.52 -12.36
N ASN A 179 21.87 -4.55 -12.10
CA ASN A 179 21.36 -4.81 -10.75
C ASN A 179 22.46 -5.20 -9.78
N LEU A 180 23.45 -6.01 -10.22
CA LEU A 180 24.61 -6.35 -9.40
C LEU A 180 25.51 -5.14 -9.13
N GLU A 181 25.72 -4.24 -10.13
CA GLU A 181 26.48 -3.00 -9.96
C GLU A 181 25.82 -2.01 -8.97
N ASP A 182 24.48 -2.06 -8.83
CA ASP A 182 23.70 -1.21 -7.94
C ASP A 182 23.43 -1.86 -6.56
N ASP A 183 24.11 -2.95 -6.21
CA ASP A 183 23.89 -3.76 -4.98
C ASP A 183 22.42 -4.15 -4.76
N LYS A 184 21.69 -4.39 -5.86
CA LYS A 184 20.30 -4.83 -5.83
C LYS A 184 20.21 -6.37 -5.86
N GLN A 185 18.99 -6.86 -6.03
CA GLN A 185 18.65 -8.27 -6.10
C GLN A 185 19.58 -9.04 -7.06
N ALA A 186 20.28 -10.05 -6.54
CA ALA A 186 21.15 -10.92 -7.33
C ALA A 186 20.35 -11.96 -8.15
N ASP A 187 19.15 -12.31 -7.70
CA ASP A 187 18.26 -13.20 -8.42
C ASP A 187 17.60 -12.45 -9.60
N VAL A 188 17.93 -12.89 -10.80
CA VAL A 188 17.44 -12.27 -12.03
C VAL A 188 15.93 -12.45 -12.20
N PHE A 189 15.38 -13.60 -11.80
CA PHE A 189 13.95 -13.87 -11.88
C PHE A 189 13.17 -12.90 -10.97
N GLU A 190 13.57 -12.77 -9.72
CA GLU A 190 12.94 -11.85 -8.77
C GLU A 190 13.10 -10.38 -9.19
N ALA A 191 14.22 -10.03 -9.80
CA ALA A 191 14.44 -8.70 -10.35
C ALA A 191 13.51 -8.40 -11.55
N LEU A 192 13.33 -9.36 -12.46
CA LEU A 192 12.38 -9.25 -13.57
C LEU A 192 10.94 -9.21 -13.09
N LYS A 193 10.58 -9.99 -12.08
CA LYS A 193 9.27 -9.98 -11.43
C LYS A 193 8.97 -8.61 -10.79
N ALA A 194 9.94 -8.05 -10.06
CA ALA A 194 9.80 -6.71 -9.48
C ALA A 194 9.56 -5.65 -10.57
N MET A 195 10.20 -5.83 -11.75
CA MET A 195 9.98 -4.97 -12.90
C MET A 195 8.59 -5.19 -13.52
N ALA A 196 8.15 -6.44 -13.68
CA ALA A 196 6.84 -6.79 -14.23
C ALA A 196 5.69 -6.20 -13.40
N LYS A 197 5.85 -6.02 -12.08
CA LYS A 197 4.85 -5.38 -11.21
C LYS A 197 4.49 -3.95 -11.61
N HIS A 198 5.35 -3.28 -12.39
CA HIS A 198 4.99 -1.97 -12.94
C HIS A 198 3.88 -2.07 -14.02
N LEU A 199 3.69 -3.22 -14.66
CA LEU A 199 2.64 -3.41 -15.68
C LEU A 199 1.23 -3.40 -15.09
N SER A 200 1.07 -3.78 -13.82
CA SER A 200 -0.23 -3.74 -13.15
C SER A 200 -0.58 -2.38 -12.53
N LYS A 201 0.36 -1.40 -12.55
CA LYS A 201 0.12 -0.06 -12.03
C LYS A 201 -0.62 0.79 -13.07
N GLU A 202 -1.71 1.44 -12.66
CA GLU A 202 -2.51 2.35 -13.50
C GLU A 202 -1.64 3.41 -14.19
N ALA A 203 -0.72 4.04 -13.46
CA ALA A 203 0.20 5.05 -13.97
C ALA A 203 1.13 4.56 -15.10
N SER A 204 1.25 3.24 -15.30
CA SER A 204 2.09 2.65 -16.35
C SER A 204 1.34 2.39 -17.65
N THR A 205 0.00 2.43 -17.64
CA THR A 205 -0.83 2.01 -18.78
C THR A 205 -0.53 2.81 -20.05
N ASP A 206 -0.62 4.13 -19.98
CA ASP A 206 -0.36 5.00 -21.14
C ASP A 206 1.11 5.00 -21.54
N ALA A 207 2.00 4.97 -20.56
CA ALA A 207 3.43 4.97 -20.78
C ALA A 207 3.91 3.69 -21.48
N VAL A 208 3.40 2.52 -21.08
CA VAL A 208 3.69 1.23 -21.73
C VAL A 208 3.06 1.18 -23.13
N ALA A 209 1.84 1.70 -23.27
CA ALA A 209 1.20 1.81 -24.60
C ALA A 209 2.02 2.70 -25.55
N ALA A 210 2.58 3.80 -25.07
CA ALA A 210 3.45 4.68 -25.88
C ALA A 210 4.76 4.00 -26.31
N LEU A 211 5.23 2.98 -25.56
CA LEU A 211 6.42 2.21 -25.92
C LEU A 211 6.16 1.08 -26.92
N ARG A 212 4.92 0.79 -27.31
CA ARG A 212 4.58 -0.30 -28.26
C ARG A 212 5.28 -0.18 -29.62
N GLY A 213 5.64 1.05 -30.05
CA GLY A 213 6.38 1.31 -31.25
C GLY A 213 7.91 1.21 -31.10
N TRP A 214 8.41 0.89 -29.90
CA TRP A 214 9.83 0.75 -29.60
C TRP A 214 10.19 -0.72 -29.51
N ASP A 215 10.84 -1.23 -30.59
CA ASP A 215 11.35 -2.59 -30.62
C ASP A 215 12.71 -2.71 -29.91
N LEU A 216 13.17 -3.94 -29.70
CA LEU A 216 14.45 -4.25 -29.07
C LEU A 216 15.63 -3.63 -29.79
N GLU A 217 15.60 -3.56 -31.13
CA GLU A 217 16.70 -3.01 -31.92
C GLU A 217 16.83 -1.49 -31.73
N ARG A 218 15.70 -0.78 -31.66
CA ARG A 218 15.66 0.66 -31.41
C ARG A 218 16.16 1.01 -30.00
N HIS A 219 15.75 0.24 -29.01
CA HIS A 219 16.29 0.36 -27.66
C HIS A 219 17.80 0.09 -27.60
N ARG A 220 18.29 -0.93 -28.33
CA ARG A 220 19.70 -1.27 -28.39
C ARG A 220 20.53 -0.15 -29.03
N GLN A 221 20.03 0.46 -30.10
CA GLN A 221 20.67 1.61 -30.76
C GLN A 221 20.73 2.80 -29.78
N LEU A 222 19.65 3.09 -29.09
CA LEU A 222 19.63 4.13 -28.06
C LEU A 222 20.62 3.85 -26.93
N GLN A 223 20.65 2.64 -26.39
CA GLN A 223 21.61 2.27 -25.35
C GLN A 223 23.05 2.43 -25.79
N THR A 224 23.34 2.04 -27.03
CA THR A 224 24.67 2.21 -27.61
C THR A 224 25.06 3.69 -27.71
N SER A 225 24.15 4.54 -28.19
CA SER A 225 24.35 5.98 -28.28
C SER A 225 24.51 6.65 -26.91
N LEU A 226 23.71 6.27 -25.93
CA LEU A 226 23.80 6.77 -24.54
C LEU A 226 25.12 6.32 -23.87
N ARG A 227 25.55 5.05 -24.10
CA ARG A 227 26.84 4.54 -23.60
C ARG A 227 28.01 5.28 -24.22
N GLN A 228 27.97 5.51 -25.51
CA GLN A 228 29.03 6.23 -26.20
C GLN A 228 29.18 7.65 -25.69
N LYS A 229 28.05 8.42 -25.65
CA LYS A 229 28.06 9.79 -25.13
C LYS A 229 28.56 9.87 -23.68
N ALA A 230 28.12 8.94 -22.82
CA ALA A 230 28.57 8.89 -21.43
C ALA A 230 30.08 8.54 -21.32
N THR A 231 30.57 7.65 -22.17
CA THR A 231 31.99 7.25 -22.20
C THR A 231 32.86 8.41 -22.67
N ASP A 232 32.45 9.08 -23.72
CA ASP A 232 33.17 10.24 -24.30
C ASP A 232 33.21 11.39 -23.30
N LEU A 233 32.09 11.68 -22.65
CA LEU A 233 32.01 12.71 -21.61
C LEU A 233 32.94 12.40 -20.43
N ARG A 234 32.91 11.16 -19.94
CA ARG A 234 33.79 10.70 -18.84
C ARG A 234 35.26 10.73 -19.22
N ALA A 235 35.61 10.32 -20.45
CA ALA A 235 36.97 10.38 -20.97
C ALA A 235 37.45 11.84 -21.04
N ARG A 236 36.63 12.75 -21.56
CA ARG A 236 36.91 14.20 -21.59
C ARG A 236 37.20 14.76 -20.20
N MET A 237 36.35 14.48 -19.22
CA MET A 237 36.49 14.97 -17.83
C MET A 237 37.74 14.38 -17.16
N ARG A 238 38.00 13.08 -17.36
CA ARG A 238 39.17 12.41 -16.82
C ARG A 238 40.48 12.98 -17.41
N ALA A 239 40.49 13.31 -18.70
CA ALA A 239 41.62 13.93 -19.37
C ALA A 239 41.83 15.41 -19.00
N ALA A 240 40.75 16.14 -18.72
CA ALA A 240 40.82 17.53 -18.30
C ALA A 240 41.39 17.67 -16.86
N ALA A 241 41.06 16.78 -15.95
CA ALA A 241 41.42 16.86 -14.54
C ALA A 241 42.93 17.11 -14.27
N PRO A 242 43.89 16.38 -14.85
CA PRO A 242 45.32 16.65 -14.62
C PRO A 242 45.79 17.98 -15.26
N LYS A 243 45.16 18.40 -16.37
CA LYS A 243 45.48 19.70 -17.00
C LYS A 243 45.01 20.85 -16.13
N LEU A 244 43.82 20.72 -15.57
CA LEU A 244 43.23 21.70 -14.63
C LEU A 244 44.05 21.84 -13.34
N LEU A 245 44.57 20.72 -12.81
CA LEU A 245 45.47 20.76 -11.66
C LEU A 245 46.78 21.46 -11.99
N LYS A 246 47.34 21.30 -13.22
CA LYS A 246 48.54 22.03 -13.67
C LYS A 246 48.26 23.52 -13.83
N LEU A 247 47.12 23.89 -14.39
CA LEU A 247 46.69 25.28 -14.50
C LEU A 247 46.50 25.95 -13.14
N LEU A 248 45.92 25.22 -12.19
CA LEU A 248 45.78 25.72 -10.82
C LEU A 248 47.16 25.95 -10.17
N ALA A 249 48.10 25.05 -10.41
CA ALA A 249 49.48 25.13 -9.87
C ALA A 249 50.34 26.21 -10.56
N SER A 250 49.91 26.79 -11.68
CA SER A 250 50.61 27.92 -12.31
C SER A 250 50.34 29.26 -11.59
N LEU A 251 49.27 29.30 -10.75
CA LEU A 251 49.05 30.43 -9.89
C LEU A 251 49.80 30.25 -8.55
N PRO A 252 50.39 31.33 -7.97
CA PRO A 252 51.07 31.23 -6.67
C PRO A 252 50.07 30.68 -5.60
N ALA A 253 50.42 29.60 -4.90
CA ALA A 253 49.48 28.90 -3.99
C ALA A 253 48.98 29.80 -2.86
N GLU A 254 49.80 30.75 -2.40
CA GLU A 254 49.45 31.76 -1.38
C GLU A 254 48.41 32.77 -1.88
N SER A 255 48.31 32.99 -3.21
CA SER A 255 47.39 33.94 -3.80
C SER A 255 46.01 33.33 -4.12
N VAL A 256 45.93 32.00 -4.24
CA VAL A 256 44.66 31.33 -4.58
C VAL A 256 43.76 31.19 -3.34
N ASN A 257 42.49 31.55 -3.53
CA ASN A 257 41.51 31.41 -2.48
C ASN A 257 40.98 29.97 -2.41
N ARG A 258 41.20 29.30 -1.27
CA ARG A 258 40.77 27.88 -1.05
C ARG A 258 41.24 26.95 -2.17
N ALA A 259 42.53 26.98 -2.48
CA ALA A 259 43.16 26.15 -3.52
C ALA A 259 42.87 24.65 -3.39
N ASP A 260 42.73 24.15 -2.16
CA ASP A 260 42.36 22.78 -1.80
C ASP A 260 40.95 22.40 -2.32
N TRP A 261 40.00 23.34 -2.34
CA TRP A 261 38.67 23.11 -2.86
C TRP A 261 38.64 22.93 -4.39
N TYR A 262 39.40 23.76 -5.11
CA TYR A 262 39.60 23.57 -6.54
C TYR A 262 40.28 22.25 -6.86
N ALA A 263 41.36 21.95 -6.13
CA ALA A 263 42.09 20.69 -6.30
C ALA A 263 41.18 19.47 -6.00
N SER A 264 40.36 19.54 -4.96
CA SER A 264 39.39 18.50 -4.64
C SER A 264 38.35 18.34 -5.74
N TYR A 265 37.81 19.44 -6.28
CA TYR A 265 36.84 19.41 -7.35
C TYR A 265 37.46 18.79 -8.62
N PHE A 266 38.62 19.22 -9.03
CA PHE A 266 39.30 18.66 -10.22
C PHE A 266 39.66 17.16 -10.07
N LYS A 267 39.98 16.72 -8.86
CA LYS A 267 40.18 15.29 -8.59
C LYS A 267 38.87 14.51 -8.72
N LYS A 268 37.71 15.10 -8.33
CA LYS A 268 36.40 14.47 -8.44
C LYS A 268 35.97 14.24 -9.91
N LEU A 269 36.43 15.08 -10.87
CA LEU A 269 36.14 14.90 -12.29
C LEU A 269 36.70 13.57 -12.84
N ARG A 270 37.63 12.91 -12.16
CA ARG A 270 38.13 11.58 -12.52
C ARG A 270 37.20 10.44 -12.08
N LYS A 271 36.25 10.72 -11.18
CA LYS A 271 35.27 9.74 -10.68
C LYS A 271 34.21 9.48 -11.76
N PRO A 272 33.66 8.27 -11.83
CA PRO A 272 32.62 7.95 -12.82
C PRO A 272 31.26 8.59 -12.52
N ASP A 273 30.99 8.97 -11.26
CA ASP A 273 29.72 9.56 -10.81
C ASP A 273 29.67 11.04 -11.16
N ALA A 274 28.82 11.40 -12.11
CA ALA A 274 28.67 12.77 -12.60
C ALA A 274 28.11 13.75 -11.54
N LYS A 275 27.42 13.26 -10.51
CA LYS A 275 26.95 14.11 -9.38
C LYS A 275 28.12 14.77 -8.66
N LEU A 276 29.30 14.12 -8.64
CA LEU A 276 30.52 14.66 -8.05
C LEU A 276 31.18 15.75 -8.90
N TRP A 277 30.76 15.93 -10.17
CA TRP A 277 31.29 16.94 -11.08
C TRP A 277 30.60 18.29 -10.93
N VAL A 278 29.52 18.35 -10.17
CA VAL A 278 28.82 19.61 -9.91
C VAL A 278 29.73 20.54 -9.09
N PRO A 279 30.09 21.72 -9.64
CA PRO A 279 31.00 22.63 -8.96
C PRO A 279 30.31 23.27 -7.75
N GLY A 280 30.95 23.28 -6.60
CA GLY A 280 30.47 24.00 -5.42
C GLY A 280 30.44 25.51 -5.62
N ALA A 281 29.67 26.24 -4.81
CA ALA A 281 29.44 27.69 -4.94
C ALA A 281 30.74 28.50 -5.10
N HIS A 282 31.78 28.16 -4.38
CA HIS A 282 33.06 28.85 -4.45
C HIS A 282 33.74 28.67 -5.81
N VAL A 283 33.72 27.44 -6.35
CA VAL A 283 34.29 27.09 -7.67
C VAL A 283 33.47 27.76 -8.79
N ARG A 284 32.14 27.78 -8.65
CA ARG A 284 31.22 28.47 -9.58
C ARG A 284 31.52 29.94 -9.70
N LYS A 285 31.78 30.63 -8.58
CA LYS A 285 32.04 32.07 -8.54
C LYS A 285 33.17 32.46 -9.48
N SER A 286 34.22 31.63 -9.65
CA SER A 286 35.34 31.93 -10.52
C SER A 286 35.19 31.29 -11.91
N LEU A 287 34.78 30.04 -12.00
CA LEU A 287 34.69 29.32 -13.27
C LEU A 287 33.48 29.71 -14.13
N MET A 288 32.40 30.22 -13.51
CA MET A 288 31.18 30.64 -14.21
C MET A 288 30.87 32.13 -14.06
N GLY A 289 31.48 32.79 -13.08
CA GLY A 289 31.35 34.22 -12.82
C GLY A 289 32.65 35.00 -13.08
N ASP A 290 33.09 35.74 -12.06
CA ASP A 290 34.29 36.59 -12.11
C ASP A 290 35.58 35.75 -12.01
N PRO A 291 36.40 35.65 -13.05
CA PRO A 291 37.66 34.90 -13.06
C PRO A 291 38.59 35.30 -11.89
N VAL A 292 38.60 36.56 -11.51
CA VAL A 292 39.45 37.10 -10.45
C VAL A 292 39.06 36.56 -9.07
N ALA A 293 37.85 36.04 -8.91
CA ALA A 293 37.39 35.43 -7.66
C ALA A 293 38.16 34.18 -7.24
N ILE A 294 38.99 33.59 -8.14
CA ILE A 294 39.92 32.51 -7.81
C ILE A 294 41.02 32.99 -6.85
N LEU A 295 41.33 34.30 -6.85
CA LEU A 295 42.33 34.90 -5.99
C LEU A 295 41.78 35.33 -4.65
N LYS A 296 42.63 35.34 -3.62
CA LYS A 296 42.29 35.97 -2.32
C LYS A 296 42.09 37.49 -2.52
N VAL A 297 41.24 38.11 -1.72
CA VAL A 297 40.89 39.51 -1.81
C VAL A 297 42.12 40.43 -1.82
N GLY A 298 43.16 40.12 -1.03
CA GLY A 298 44.44 40.86 -1.03
C GLY A 298 45.21 40.74 -2.36
N ALA A 299 45.22 39.55 -2.95
CA ALA A 299 45.91 39.28 -4.21
C ALA A 299 45.20 39.89 -5.44
N GLN A 300 43.90 40.14 -5.34
CA GLN A 300 43.12 40.80 -6.39
C GLN A 300 43.52 42.26 -6.63
N LYS A 301 44.36 42.87 -5.77
CA LYS A 301 44.85 44.24 -5.94
C LYS A 301 46.08 44.27 -6.86
N ASP A 302 46.73 43.17 -7.10
CA ASP A 302 47.86 43.01 -8.01
C ASP A 302 47.35 42.79 -9.44
N SER A 303 47.61 43.74 -10.35
CA SER A 303 47.18 43.71 -11.75
C SER A 303 47.77 42.53 -12.52
N ALA A 304 49.03 42.19 -12.28
CA ALA A 304 49.68 41.08 -12.96
C ALA A 304 49.09 39.72 -12.54
N LEU A 305 48.73 39.53 -11.26
CA LEU A 305 48.05 38.33 -10.80
C LEU A 305 46.60 38.24 -11.31
N ARG A 306 45.92 39.39 -11.47
CA ARG A 306 44.57 39.44 -12.05
C ARG A 306 44.61 38.96 -13.50
N ASP A 307 45.48 39.56 -14.31
CA ASP A 307 45.65 39.19 -15.74
C ASP A 307 46.00 37.72 -15.87
N GLN A 308 46.91 37.23 -15.03
CA GLN A 308 47.26 35.80 -14.99
C GLN A 308 46.06 34.91 -14.61
N ALA A 309 45.28 35.31 -13.60
CA ALA A 309 44.11 34.57 -13.16
C ALA A 309 43.02 34.50 -14.26
N GLU A 310 42.78 35.60 -14.96
CA GLU A 310 41.85 35.65 -16.09
C GLU A 310 42.26 34.68 -17.21
N VAL A 311 43.54 34.67 -17.59
CA VAL A 311 44.09 33.75 -18.59
C VAL A 311 43.96 32.29 -18.14
N VAL A 312 44.30 31.97 -16.89
CA VAL A 312 44.24 30.64 -16.33
C VAL A 312 42.80 30.13 -16.24
N VAL A 313 41.90 30.96 -15.78
CA VAL A 313 40.46 30.60 -15.68
C VAL A 313 39.85 30.45 -17.09
N ALA A 314 40.22 31.29 -18.04
CA ALA A 314 39.81 31.13 -19.45
C ALA A 314 40.23 29.77 -20.03
N GLN A 315 41.48 29.35 -19.80
CA GLN A 315 41.99 28.05 -20.21
C GLN A 315 41.29 26.89 -19.46
N MET A 316 40.93 27.08 -18.17
CA MET A 316 40.15 26.12 -17.45
C MET A 316 38.73 25.96 -18.03
N LYS A 317 38.09 27.08 -18.40
CA LYS A 317 36.79 27.06 -19.08
C LYS A 317 36.84 26.37 -20.44
N GLU A 318 37.89 26.59 -21.23
CA GLU A 318 38.09 25.94 -22.50
C GLU A 318 38.17 24.41 -22.38
N LEU A 319 38.81 23.91 -21.30
CA LEU A 319 38.92 22.46 -21.02
C LEU A 319 37.62 21.84 -20.53
N LEU A 320 36.82 22.59 -19.76
CA LEU A 320 35.58 22.09 -19.11
C LEU A 320 34.34 22.35 -19.98
N GLY A 321 34.34 23.37 -20.82
CA GLY A 321 33.11 23.98 -21.30
C GLY A 321 32.42 24.74 -20.18
N ASP A 322 31.10 24.78 -20.20
CA ASP A 322 30.34 25.14 -18.98
C ASP A 322 30.41 23.97 -17.99
N PRO A 323 31.03 24.17 -16.79
CA PRO A 323 31.24 23.07 -15.86
C PRO A 323 29.93 22.54 -15.27
N LEU A 324 28.89 23.37 -15.15
CA LEU A 324 27.60 23.00 -14.63
C LEU A 324 26.82 22.21 -15.67
N GLU A 325 26.69 22.74 -16.88
CA GLU A 325 26.03 22.07 -18.01
C GLU A 325 26.64 20.70 -18.28
N THR A 326 27.97 20.60 -18.26
CA THR A 326 28.70 19.36 -18.43
C THR A 326 28.38 18.32 -17.33
N ALA A 327 28.28 18.79 -16.08
CA ALA A 327 27.89 17.94 -14.95
C ALA A 327 26.44 17.48 -15.07
N LEU A 328 25.52 18.36 -15.44
CA LEU A 328 24.10 18.06 -15.63
C LEU A 328 23.88 17.09 -16.79
N ASP A 329 24.57 17.26 -17.92
CA ASP A 329 24.54 16.31 -19.01
C ASP A 329 24.97 14.91 -18.53
N GLY A 330 26.03 14.84 -17.73
CA GLY A 330 26.48 13.59 -17.13
C GLY A 330 25.46 12.95 -16.20
N VAL A 331 24.80 13.72 -15.36
CA VAL A 331 23.74 13.24 -14.43
C VAL A 331 22.54 12.72 -15.23
N VAL A 332 22.07 13.47 -16.21
CA VAL A 332 20.92 13.09 -17.04
C VAL A 332 21.25 11.86 -17.91
N LEU A 333 22.44 11.79 -18.49
CA LEU A 333 22.91 10.61 -19.22
C LEU A 333 22.91 9.36 -18.34
N ASP A 334 23.38 9.48 -17.09
CA ASP A 334 23.38 8.36 -16.14
C ASP A 334 21.97 7.95 -15.73
N LEU A 335 21.06 8.91 -15.54
CA LEU A 335 19.64 8.65 -15.30
C LEU A 335 19.02 7.90 -16.49
N LEU A 336 19.11 8.41 -17.71
CA LEU A 336 18.50 7.80 -18.89
C LEU A 336 19.11 6.44 -19.23
N ARG A 337 20.41 6.27 -19.07
CA ARG A 337 21.10 5.01 -19.37
C ARG A 337 20.68 3.87 -18.43
N ARG A 338 20.51 4.16 -17.13
CA ARG A 338 19.99 3.18 -16.16
C ARG A 338 18.57 2.77 -16.50
N HIS A 339 17.86 3.68 -17.08
CA HIS A 339 16.43 3.67 -17.23
C HIS A 339 15.99 2.99 -18.54
N ASP A 340 16.62 3.26 -19.66
CA ASP A 340 16.26 2.64 -20.95
C ASP A 340 16.34 1.10 -20.91
N ARG A 341 17.26 0.52 -20.11
CA ARG A 341 17.32 -0.92 -19.85
C ARG A 341 16.05 -1.43 -19.18
N SER A 342 15.54 -0.71 -18.18
CA SER A 342 14.31 -1.07 -17.49
C SER A 342 13.09 -0.95 -18.40
N ALA A 343 13.04 0.09 -19.23
CA ALA A 343 11.98 0.29 -20.21
C ALA A 343 11.96 -0.82 -21.27
N SER A 344 13.13 -1.22 -21.77
CA SER A 344 13.27 -2.31 -22.75
C SER A 344 12.78 -3.65 -22.19
N VAL A 345 13.21 -3.98 -20.96
CA VAL A 345 12.75 -5.20 -20.25
C VAL A 345 11.25 -5.15 -20.00
N LEU A 346 10.72 -4.00 -19.60
CA LEU A 346 9.31 -3.84 -19.32
C LEU A 346 8.44 -3.94 -20.57
N SER A 347 8.91 -3.38 -21.69
CA SER A 347 8.24 -3.50 -22.99
C SER A 347 8.14 -4.97 -23.45
N GLU A 348 9.23 -5.73 -23.25
CA GLU A 348 9.26 -7.15 -23.59
C GLU A 348 8.37 -7.99 -22.65
N LEU A 349 8.39 -7.71 -21.34
CA LEU A 349 7.50 -8.34 -20.38
C LEU A 349 6.03 -8.04 -20.67
N ALA A 350 5.69 -6.81 -21.08
CA ALA A 350 4.34 -6.44 -21.46
C ALA A 350 3.85 -7.28 -22.66
N ARG A 351 4.71 -7.48 -23.67
CA ARG A 351 4.40 -8.30 -24.84
C ARG A 351 4.16 -9.77 -24.46
N ARG A 352 4.98 -10.33 -23.54
CA ARG A 352 4.81 -11.70 -23.06
C ARG A 352 3.55 -11.84 -22.20
N LEU A 353 3.26 -10.85 -21.39
CA LEU A 353 2.03 -10.86 -20.57
C LEU A 353 0.78 -10.90 -21.45
N GLU A 354 0.71 -10.09 -22.51
CA GLU A 354 -0.42 -10.15 -23.45
C GLU A 354 -0.57 -11.56 -24.05
N HIS A 355 0.54 -12.17 -24.48
CA HIS A 355 0.54 -13.53 -24.99
C HIS A 355 0.03 -14.57 -23.96
N VAL A 356 0.46 -14.45 -22.70
CA VAL A 356 -0.03 -15.30 -21.60
C VAL A 356 -1.53 -15.14 -21.40
N LEU A 357 -2.03 -13.90 -21.36
CA LEU A 357 -3.45 -13.60 -21.16
C LEU A 357 -4.31 -14.17 -22.30
N ASP A 358 -3.89 -14.00 -23.55
CA ASP A 358 -4.58 -14.53 -24.71
C ASP A 358 -4.59 -16.07 -24.72
N ARG A 359 -3.46 -16.71 -24.40
CA ARG A 359 -3.35 -18.17 -24.34
C ARG A 359 -4.24 -18.77 -23.26
N LEU A 360 -4.28 -18.17 -22.08
CA LEU A 360 -5.09 -18.64 -20.95
C LEU A 360 -6.55 -18.20 -21.04
N ARG A 361 -6.88 -17.25 -21.90
CA ARG A 361 -8.20 -16.59 -21.99
C ARG A 361 -8.65 -16.01 -20.66
N VAL A 362 -7.72 -15.40 -19.92
CA VAL A 362 -7.98 -14.74 -18.64
C VAL A 362 -7.76 -13.24 -18.77
N GLN A 363 -8.46 -12.49 -17.93
CA GLN A 363 -8.24 -11.05 -17.79
C GLN A 363 -7.99 -10.71 -16.33
N PRO A 364 -6.88 -10.03 -16.00
CA PRO A 364 -6.63 -9.54 -14.65
C PRO A 364 -7.50 -8.32 -14.34
N ILE A 365 -7.88 -8.19 -13.08
CA ILE A 365 -8.84 -7.16 -12.65
C ILE A 365 -8.32 -5.73 -12.88
N TRP A 366 -6.99 -5.52 -12.78
CA TRP A 366 -6.37 -4.21 -12.98
C TRP A 366 -6.48 -3.68 -14.42
N LYS A 367 -6.72 -4.54 -15.43
CA LYS A 367 -6.96 -4.12 -16.82
C LYS A 367 -8.36 -3.54 -17.04
N PHE A 368 -9.29 -3.74 -16.13
CA PHE A 368 -10.68 -3.35 -16.33
C PHE A 368 -10.87 -1.84 -16.38
N GLN A 369 -10.23 -1.12 -15.47
CA GLN A 369 -10.30 0.35 -15.46
C GLN A 369 -9.73 0.98 -16.74
N PRO A 370 -8.52 0.60 -17.19
CA PRO A 370 -7.99 1.08 -18.48
C PRO A 370 -8.85 0.74 -19.70
N LEU A 371 -9.50 -0.44 -19.71
CA LEU A 371 -10.40 -0.83 -20.82
C LEU A 371 -11.62 0.09 -20.89
N ILE A 372 -12.27 0.33 -19.75
CA ILE A 372 -13.42 1.23 -19.67
C ILE A 372 -12.99 2.65 -20.05
N HIS A 373 -11.89 3.14 -19.48
CA HIS A 373 -11.41 4.50 -19.74
C HIS A 373 -11.12 4.75 -21.22
N ARG A 374 -10.52 3.77 -21.92
CA ARG A 374 -10.27 3.87 -23.36
C ARG A 374 -11.58 3.96 -24.15
N GLU A 375 -12.55 3.11 -23.86
CA GLU A 375 -13.85 3.12 -24.53
C GLU A 375 -14.58 4.45 -24.35
N LEU A 376 -14.52 5.01 -23.15
CA LEU A 376 -15.15 6.29 -22.82
C LEU A 376 -14.51 7.48 -23.53
N ARG A 377 -13.18 7.46 -23.63
CA ARG A 377 -12.45 8.53 -24.32
C ARG A 377 -12.68 8.51 -25.82
N ASP A 378 -12.82 7.31 -26.40
CA ASP A 378 -13.03 7.15 -27.84
C ASP A 378 -14.49 7.39 -28.24
N GLN A 379 -15.45 7.26 -27.30
CA GLN A 379 -16.90 7.47 -27.52
C GLN A 379 -17.53 8.29 -26.38
N PRO A 380 -17.56 9.63 -26.48
CA PRO A 380 -18.07 10.51 -25.41
C PRO A 380 -19.52 10.26 -24.99
N THR A 381 -20.35 9.72 -25.89
CA THR A 381 -21.72 9.25 -25.63
C THR A 381 -21.79 7.74 -25.66
N SER A 382 -20.95 7.10 -24.81
CA SER A 382 -20.86 5.65 -24.81
C SER A 382 -22.22 5.00 -24.46
N TYR A 383 -22.64 4.08 -25.28
CA TYR A 383 -23.78 3.17 -25.05
C TYR A 383 -23.76 2.50 -23.67
N LEU A 384 -22.55 2.31 -23.12
CA LEU A 384 -22.31 1.86 -21.77
C LEU A 384 -23.04 2.72 -20.73
N TYR A 385 -22.95 4.04 -20.85
CA TYR A 385 -23.53 4.95 -19.86
C TYR A 385 -25.00 5.23 -20.10
N GLU A 386 -25.44 5.23 -21.35
CA GLU A 386 -26.87 5.34 -21.68
C GLU A 386 -27.65 4.22 -20.98
N ARG A 387 -27.19 2.96 -21.11
CA ARG A 387 -27.82 1.82 -20.44
C ARG A 387 -27.68 1.78 -18.92
N LEU A 388 -26.57 2.28 -18.36
CA LEU A 388 -26.36 2.31 -16.92
C LEU A 388 -27.02 3.53 -16.27
N GLY A 389 -27.02 4.68 -16.93
CA GLY A 389 -27.65 5.90 -16.43
C GLY A 389 -29.18 5.79 -16.35
N GLU A 390 -29.79 5.02 -17.24
CA GLU A 390 -31.22 4.64 -17.12
C GLU A 390 -31.51 3.76 -15.89
N ARG A 391 -30.48 3.02 -15.39
CA ARG A 391 -30.61 2.10 -14.26
C ARG A 391 -30.42 2.79 -12.91
N TYR A 392 -29.43 3.69 -12.80
CA TYR A 392 -29.08 4.30 -11.52
C TYR A 392 -29.35 5.79 -11.52
N ALA A 393 -30.08 6.26 -10.51
CA ALA A 393 -30.39 7.66 -10.29
C ALA A 393 -29.74 8.24 -9.02
N ARG A 394 -29.38 7.38 -8.06
CA ARG A 394 -28.78 7.77 -6.79
C ARG A 394 -27.44 7.08 -6.60
N PHE A 395 -26.42 7.85 -6.32
CA PHE A 395 -25.05 7.39 -6.14
C PHE A 395 -24.58 7.71 -4.73
N LEU A 396 -24.01 6.71 -4.05
CA LEU A 396 -23.41 6.86 -2.72
C LEU A 396 -21.99 6.30 -2.81
N VAL A 397 -20.98 7.15 -2.66
CA VAL A 397 -19.57 6.76 -2.72
C VAL A 397 -18.94 6.98 -1.35
N ASP A 398 -18.55 5.90 -0.70
CA ASP A 398 -17.85 5.91 0.59
C ASP A 398 -16.35 5.73 0.41
N GLU A 399 -15.58 6.26 1.36
CA GLU A 399 -14.10 6.24 1.34
C GLU A 399 -13.52 6.79 0.03
N ALA A 400 -14.13 7.89 -0.46
CA ALA A 400 -13.82 8.51 -1.75
C ALA A 400 -12.33 8.87 -1.94
N GLN A 401 -11.59 9.12 -0.86
CA GLN A 401 -10.14 9.40 -0.89
C GLN A 401 -9.29 8.17 -1.26
N ASP A 402 -9.87 6.97 -1.27
CA ASP A 402 -9.17 5.75 -1.69
C ASP A 402 -9.41 5.40 -3.17
N THR A 403 -10.18 6.22 -3.88
CA THR A 403 -10.49 6.05 -5.31
C THR A 403 -9.34 6.58 -6.16
N SER A 404 -8.99 5.89 -7.25
CA SER A 404 -7.97 6.35 -8.18
C SER A 404 -8.50 7.41 -9.15
N ARG A 405 -7.59 8.16 -9.77
CA ARG A 405 -7.93 9.15 -10.81
C ARG A 405 -8.71 8.51 -11.97
N MET A 406 -8.28 7.34 -12.44
CA MET A 406 -8.94 6.63 -13.54
C MET A 406 -10.31 6.10 -13.14
N GLN A 407 -10.46 5.63 -11.90
CA GLN A 407 -11.76 5.23 -11.37
C GLN A 407 -12.74 6.40 -11.33
N TRP A 408 -12.29 7.59 -10.91
CA TRP A 408 -13.11 8.80 -10.97
C TRP A 408 -13.43 9.19 -12.42
N ALA A 409 -12.46 9.19 -13.32
CA ALA A 409 -12.66 9.50 -14.73
C ALA A 409 -13.68 8.53 -15.40
N ASN A 410 -13.77 7.28 -14.92
CA ASN A 410 -14.75 6.32 -15.37
C ASN A 410 -16.12 6.46 -14.69
N LEU A 411 -16.20 6.97 -13.48
CA LEU A 411 -17.44 7.06 -12.70
C LEU A 411 -18.20 8.37 -12.96
N TRP A 412 -17.50 9.49 -13.10
CA TRP A 412 -18.10 10.81 -13.27
C TRP A 412 -19.01 10.93 -14.50
N PRO A 413 -18.67 10.45 -15.70
CA PRO A 413 -19.57 10.55 -16.86
C PRO A 413 -20.87 9.78 -16.65
N LEU A 414 -20.85 8.65 -15.90
CA LEU A 414 -22.06 7.92 -15.52
C LEU A 414 -22.96 8.76 -14.60
N MET A 415 -22.35 9.42 -13.62
CA MET A 415 -23.07 10.31 -12.70
C MET A 415 -23.60 11.54 -13.43
N GLU A 416 -22.83 12.19 -14.28
CA GLU A 416 -23.25 13.34 -15.06
C GLU A 416 -24.49 13.01 -15.92
N HIS A 417 -24.46 11.88 -16.63
CA HIS A 417 -25.60 11.44 -17.44
C HIS A 417 -26.88 11.28 -16.61
N ALA A 418 -26.78 10.64 -15.43
CA ALA A 418 -27.92 10.45 -14.56
C ALA A 418 -28.39 11.76 -13.89
N LEU A 419 -27.46 12.64 -13.51
CA LEU A 419 -27.75 13.86 -12.77
C LEU A 419 -28.25 15.00 -13.67
N THR A 420 -27.83 15.07 -14.93
CA THR A 420 -28.33 16.05 -15.91
C THR A 420 -29.67 15.63 -16.51
N GLY A 421 -30.04 14.36 -16.39
CA GLY A 421 -31.36 13.87 -16.79
C GLY A 421 -32.51 14.53 -16.00
N ARG A 422 -33.76 14.38 -16.52
CA ARG A 422 -34.95 14.94 -15.90
C ARG A 422 -35.51 14.13 -14.74
N GLU A 423 -34.75 13.18 -14.18
CA GLU A 423 -35.24 12.27 -13.18
C GLU A 423 -35.37 12.96 -11.80
N LEU A 424 -36.60 12.95 -11.24
CA LEU A 424 -36.86 13.46 -9.89
C LEU A 424 -36.14 12.60 -8.85
N GLY A 425 -35.32 13.23 -7.99
CA GLY A 425 -34.59 12.56 -6.92
C GLY A 425 -33.21 11.99 -7.34
N ALA A 426 -32.72 12.32 -8.55
CA ALA A 426 -31.35 12.04 -8.92
C ALA A 426 -30.36 12.82 -8.04
N GLY A 427 -29.31 12.15 -7.56
CA GLY A 427 -28.32 12.77 -6.70
C GLY A 427 -27.10 11.88 -6.45
N ALA A 428 -25.98 12.52 -6.14
CA ALA A 428 -24.76 11.85 -5.72
C ALA A 428 -24.30 12.34 -4.35
N MET A 429 -23.92 11.43 -3.48
CA MET A 429 -23.26 11.69 -2.21
C MET A 429 -21.88 11.07 -2.25
N VAL A 430 -20.86 11.89 -2.08
CA VAL A 430 -19.46 11.48 -2.06
C VAL A 430 -18.92 11.79 -0.67
N VAL A 431 -18.46 10.76 0.04
CA VAL A 431 -18.00 10.88 1.43
C VAL A 431 -16.57 10.41 1.53
N GLY A 432 -15.72 11.21 2.18
CA GLY A 432 -14.31 10.84 2.35
C GLY A 432 -13.62 11.68 3.42
N ASP A 433 -12.35 11.31 3.65
CA ASP A 433 -11.41 12.05 4.49
C ASP A 433 -10.00 11.95 3.90
N GLY A 434 -9.49 13.03 3.30
CA GLY A 434 -8.16 13.05 2.68
C GLY A 434 -7.04 12.59 3.63
N LYS A 435 -7.21 12.81 4.96
CA LYS A 435 -6.28 12.38 6.01
C LYS A 435 -6.30 10.86 6.27
N GLN A 436 -7.32 10.15 5.78
CA GLN A 436 -7.41 8.70 5.86
C GLN A 436 -7.04 7.99 4.55
N SER A 437 -6.52 8.71 3.55
CA SER A 437 -5.98 8.10 2.34
C SER A 437 -4.62 7.45 2.63
N ILE A 438 -4.58 6.11 2.63
CA ILE A 438 -3.38 5.32 2.92
C ILE A 438 -3.13 4.20 1.89
N TYR A 439 -3.85 4.21 0.76
CA TYR A 439 -3.76 3.19 -0.28
C TYR A 439 -3.15 3.68 -1.59
N ARG A 440 -2.29 4.73 -1.56
CA ARG A 440 -1.60 5.24 -2.75
C ARG A 440 -0.81 4.16 -3.49
N TRP A 441 -0.23 3.20 -2.77
CA TRP A 441 0.44 2.05 -3.35
C TRP A 441 -0.49 1.10 -4.16
N ARG A 442 -1.82 1.24 -3.99
CA ARG A 442 -2.88 0.60 -4.78
C ARG A 442 -3.46 1.50 -5.86
N GLY A 443 -2.93 2.71 -6.04
CA GLY A 443 -3.38 3.66 -7.05
C GLY A 443 -4.36 4.71 -6.54
N SER A 444 -4.71 4.75 -5.22
CA SER A 444 -5.54 5.85 -4.71
C SER A 444 -4.83 7.19 -4.83
N ASP A 445 -5.60 8.24 -5.09
CA ASP A 445 -5.09 9.60 -5.23
C ASP A 445 -5.85 10.54 -4.26
N ALA A 446 -5.20 10.87 -3.13
CA ALA A 446 -5.78 11.74 -2.11
C ALA A 446 -6.03 13.14 -2.65
N GLU A 447 -5.17 13.62 -3.55
CA GLU A 447 -5.22 14.93 -4.14
C GLU A 447 -6.50 15.13 -4.98
N GLU A 448 -6.97 14.08 -5.68
CA GLU A 448 -8.26 14.13 -6.41
C GLU A 448 -9.45 14.38 -5.46
N PHE A 449 -9.44 13.75 -4.28
CA PHE A 449 -10.50 14.02 -3.31
C PHE A 449 -10.38 15.40 -2.67
N LEU A 450 -9.15 15.88 -2.41
CA LEU A 450 -8.94 17.23 -1.88
C LEU A 450 -9.36 18.32 -2.88
N ASP A 451 -9.04 18.16 -4.16
CA ASP A 451 -9.51 19.04 -5.25
C ASP A 451 -11.04 19.02 -5.34
N LEU A 452 -11.66 17.83 -5.28
CA LEU A 452 -13.12 17.70 -5.27
C LEU A 452 -13.76 18.47 -4.08
N VAL A 453 -13.15 18.41 -2.91
CA VAL A 453 -13.61 19.17 -1.73
C VAL A 453 -13.46 20.68 -1.96
N ALA A 454 -12.33 21.12 -2.52
CA ALA A 454 -12.10 22.53 -2.81
C ALA A 454 -13.12 23.07 -3.83
N ARG A 455 -13.34 22.37 -4.92
CA ARG A 455 -14.35 22.71 -5.96
C ARG A 455 -15.76 22.73 -5.38
N ALA A 456 -16.12 21.76 -4.56
CA ALA A 456 -17.45 21.72 -3.95
C ALA A 456 -17.70 22.86 -2.96
N LYS A 457 -16.68 23.36 -2.24
CA LYS A 457 -16.78 24.54 -1.38
C LYS A 457 -17.14 25.79 -2.18
N GLU A 458 -16.66 25.89 -3.40
CA GLU A 458 -16.93 27.01 -4.31
C GLU A 458 -18.20 26.83 -5.15
N GLY A 459 -18.75 25.62 -5.17
CA GLY A 459 -19.94 25.25 -5.96
C GLY A 459 -19.62 24.89 -7.41
N HIS A 460 -18.33 24.66 -7.72
CA HIS A 460 -17.89 24.27 -9.06
C HIS A 460 -18.19 22.80 -9.37
N SER A 461 -18.12 22.47 -10.66
CA SER A 461 -18.19 21.10 -11.13
C SER A 461 -17.10 20.21 -10.49
N PRO A 462 -17.38 18.93 -10.25
CA PRO A 462 -16.38 17.97 -9.75
C PRO A 462 -15.12 17.85 -10.63
N SER A 463 -15.21 18.18 -11.92
CA SER A 463 -14.11 18.17 -12.88
C SER A 463 -14.37 19.17 -13.99
N ASP A 464 -13.29 19.73 -14.57
CA ASP A 464 -13.38 20.63 -15.73
C ASP A 464 -13.95 19.95 -16.97
N GLU A 465 -13.87 18.62 -17.03
CA GLU A 465 -14.39 17.80 -18.12
C GLU A 465 -15.93 17.58 -18.04
N LEU A 466 -16.58 18.06 -16.96
CA LEU A 466 -17.98 17.82 -16.64
C LEU A 466 -18.76 19.13 -16.50
N PRO A 467 -18.85 19.96 -17.56
CA PRO A 467 -19.50 21.28 -17.46
C PRO A 467 -21.01 21.17 -17.16
N GLY A 468 -21.62 20.02 -17.42
CA GLY A 468 -23.04 19.76 -17.11
C GLY A 468 -23.36 19.74 -15.62
N LEU A 469 -22.36 19.60 -14.75
CA LEU A 469 -22.49 19.59 -13.28
C LEU A 469 -22.11 20.93 -12.62
N GLU A 470 -21.80 21.97 -13.39
CA GLU A 470 -21.49 23.29 -12.86
C GLU A 470 -22.66 23.87 -12.06
N GLY A 471 -22.38 24.38 -10.85
CA GLY A 471 -23.40 24.89 -9.95
C GLY A 471 -24.26 23.84 -9.26
N MET A 472 -23.98 22.53 -9.47
CA MET A 472 -24.73 21.44 -8.86
C MET A 472 -24.03 20.84 -7.63
N SER A 473 -22.79 21.21 -7.36
CA SER A 473 -22.00 20.71 -6.23
C SER A 473 -22.25 21.49 -4.95
N GLY A 474 -22.24 20.80 -3.82
CA GLY A 474 -22.31 21.40 -2.49
C GLY A 474 -21.42 20.66 -1.50
N PHE A 475 -20.85 21.41 -0.56
CA PHE A 475 -19.94 20.91 0.45
C PHE A 475 -20.60 20.80 1.82
N VAL A 476 -20.31 19.72 2.54
CA VAL A 476 -20.73 19.49 3.92
C VAL A 476 -19.53 19.03 4.74
N ALA A 477 -19.19 19.77 5.79
CA ALA A 477 -18.19 19.37 6.76
C ALA A 477 -18.84 18.52 7.88
N MET A 478 -18.30 17.33 8.16
CA MET A 478 -18.67 16.51 9.30
C MET A 478 -17.54 16.56 10.34
N GLY A 479 -17.63 17.53 11.25
CA GLY A 479 -16.62 17.83 12.26
C GLY A 479 -16.82 17.17 13.61
N ASP A 480 -17.96 16.53 13.88
CA ASP A 480 -18.26 15.89 15.15
C ASP A 480 -17.52 14.56 15.31
N ASN A 481 -17.01 14.26 16.49
CA ASN A 481 -16.40 12.95 16.80
C ASN A 481 -17.21 12.23 17.88
N TRP A 482 -17.86 11.16 17.46
CA TRP A 482 -18.71 10.31 18.30
C TRP A 482 -17.99 9.06 18.80
N ARG A 483 -16.73 8.84 18.38
CA ARG A 483 -15.97 7.63 18.69
C ARG A 483 -15.17 7.77 19.97
N SER A 484 -14.29 8.76 19.99
CA SER A 484 -13.25 8.87 21.01
C SER A 484 -13.63 9.80 22.14
N ARG A 485 -13.09 9.54 23.33
CA ARG A 485 -13.24 10.45 24.48
C ARG A 485 -12.59 11.81 24.23
N HIS A 486 -13.03 12.79 24.96
CA HIS A 486 -12.67 14.20 24.79
C HIS A 486 -11.16 14.45 24.75
N GLU A 487 -10.38 13.83 25.65
CA GLU A 487 -8.93 14.05 25.71
C GLU A 487 -8.19 13.51 24.50
N ILE A 488 -8.63 12.37 23.93
CA ILE A 488 -8.04 11.80 22.73
C ILE A 488 -8.32 12.70 21.52
N VAL A 489 -9.54 13.23 21.42
CA VAL A 489 -9.92 14.16 20.36
C VAL A 489 -9.12 15.46 20.49
N ALA A 490 -9.02 16.01 21.70
CA ALA A 490 -8.29 17.24 21.96
C ALA A 490 -6.80 17.09 21.63
N PHE A 491 -6.18 15.97 22.04
CA PHE A 491 -4.79 15.66 21.70
C PHE A 491 -4.60 15.57 20.17
N ASN A 492 -5.40 14.79 19.47
CA ASN A 492 -5.31 14.64 18.03
C ASN A 492 -5.52 15.99 17.30
N ASN A 493 -6.49 16.80 17.74
CA ASN A 493 -6.71 18.14 17.16
C ASN A 493 -5.45 18.99 17.24
N ARG A 494 -4.85 19.13 18.42
CA ARG A 494 -3.64 19.95 18.62
C ARG A 494 -2.47 19.44 17.80
N TRP A 495 -2.26 18.12 17.85
CA TRP A 495 -1.12 17.48 17.18
C TRP A 495 -1.20 17.63 15.65
N TYR A 496 -2.36 17.33 15.04
CA TYR A 496 -2.53 17.36 13.57
C TYR A 496 -2.69 18.76 13.02
N THR A 497 -3.38 19.68 13.71
CA THR A 497 -3.45 21.09 13.30
C THR A 497 -2.04 21.72 13.29
N GLY A 498 -1.21 21.41 14.30
CA GLY A 498 0.19 21.84 14.32
C GLY A 498 1.03 21.28 13.18
N LEU A 499 0.74 20.03 12.75
CA LEU A 499 1.44 19.37 11.64
C LEU A 499 1.21 20.06 10.28
N ALA A 500 0.11 20.78 10.09
CA ALA A 500 -0.23 21.47 8.85
C ALA A 500 0.91 22.38 8.33
N ALA A 501 1.64 23.03 9.24
CA ALA A 501 2.75 23.94 8.89
C ALA A 501 3.95 23.23 8.19
N LYS A 502 4.01 21.90 8.22
CA LYS A 502 5.08 21.12 7.58
C LYS A 502 4.87 20.87 6.10
N PHE A 503 3.65 21.06 5.58
CA PHE A 503 3.32 20.82 4.18
C PHE A 503 3.55 22.06 3.32
N GLY A 504 4.21 21.85 2.17
CA GLY A 504 4.43 22.86 1.16
C GLY A 504 3.20 23.10 0.28
N GLN A 505 2.48 22.02 -0.07
CA GLN A 505 1.27 22.10 -0.89
C GLN A 505 0.09 22.63 -0.08
N GLU A 506 -0.69 23.54 -0.68
CA GLU A 506 -1.83 24.21 -0.01
C GLU A 506 -2.92 23.21 0.38
N ASP A 507 -3.25 22.26 -0.50
CA ASP A 507 -4.29 21.26 -0.25
C ASP A 507 -3.95 20.37 0.95
N HIS A 508 -2.70 19.91 1.04
CA HIS A 508 -2.21 19.13 2.17
C HIS A 508 -2.24 19.93 3.47
N ARG A 509 -1.83 21.22 3.39
CA ARG A 509 -1.85 22.15 4.52
C ARG A 509 -3.27 22.37 5.01
N THR A 510 -4.20 22.68 4.11
CA THR A 510 -5.61 22.93 4.40
C THR A 510 -6.27 21.69 5.02
N ALA A 511 -6.01 20.51 4.47
CA ALA A 511 -6.56 19.25 4.99
C ALA A 511 -6.25 19.02 6.48
N TYR A 512 -5.05 19.40 6.92
CA TYR A 512 -4.64 19.29 8.32
C TYR A 512 -4.99 20.51 9.17
N ALA A 513 -4.94 21.72 8.62
CA ALA A 513 -5.35 22.95 9.31
C ALA A 513 -6.84 22.91 9.71
N GLU A 514 -7.69 22.33 8.86
CA GLU A 514 -9.13 22.16 9.10
C GLU A 514 -9.47 20.81 9.76
N SER A 515 -8.49 20.12 10.38
CA SER A 515 -8.68 18.76 10.92
C SER A 515 -9.36 18.72 12.28
N ALA A 516 -9.50 19.84 12.97
CA ALA A 516 -10.06 19.89 14.31
C ALA A 516 -11.50 19.39 14.35
N GLN A 517 -11.78 18.52 15.31
CA GLN A 517 -13.10 17.89 15.54
C GLN A 517 -13.71 18.37 16.85
N VAL A 518 -15.05 18.40 16.89
CA VAL A 518 -15.81 18.62 18.10
C VAL A 518 -16.01 17.28 18.81
N PRO A 519 -15.53 17.10 20.05
CA PRO A 519 -15.75 15.86 20.78
C PRO A 519 -17.20 15.74 21.24
N CYS A 520 -17.89 14.70 20.78
CA CYS A 520 -19.26 14.35 21.15
C CYS A 520 -19.33 13.06 21.98
N GLY A 521 -18.21 12.36 22.15
CA GLY A 521 -18.09 11.15 22.96
C GLY A 521 -18.09 11.44 24.46
N ALA A 522 -17.80 10.40 25.27
CA ALA A 522 -17.72 10.52 26.72
C ALA A 522 -16.56 11.42 27.17
N PHE A 523 -16.72 12.09 28.29
CA PHE A 523 -15.64 12.87 28.91
C PHE A 523 -14.49 11.97 29.38
N GLY A 524 -13.29 12.57 29.57
CA GLY A 524 -12.08 11.88 29.97
C GLY A 524 -11.32 11.32 28.78
N GLY A 525 -10.60 10.24 29.00
CA GLY A 525 -9.67 9.63 28.06
C GLY A 525 -8.23 9.82 28.52
N TYR A 526 -7.32 9.02 27.97
CA TYR A 526 -5.92 9.04 28.31
C TYR A 526 -5.02 8.91 27.10
N VAL A 527 -4.02 9.76 27.00
CA VAL A 527 -2.95 9.63 26.00
C VAL A 527 -1.62 9.55 26.71
N GLN A 528 -0.77 8.62 26.29
CA GLN A 528 0.61 8.52 26.75
C GLN A 528 1.56 8.51 25.55
N VAL A 529 2.60 9.34 25.63
CA VAL A 529 3.64 9.44 24.61
C VAL A 529 4.98 9.17 25.27
N ARG A 530 5.72 8.19 24.76
CA ARG A 530 7.02 7.75 25.32
C ARG A 530 8.11 7.82 24.27
N ALA A 531 9.13 8.62 24.51
CA ALA A 531 10.35 8.62 23.73
C ALA A 531 11.32 7.57 24.27
N LEU A 532 11.86 6.74 23.37
CA LEU A 532 12.84 5.70 23.71
C LEU A 532 14.14 5.99 22.98
N GLU A 533 15.20 6.24 23.74
CA GLU A 533 16.54 6.45 23.22
C GLU A 533 17.28 5.12 23.14
N ALA A 534 17.98 4.89 22.04
CA ALA A 534 18.78 3.70 21.80
C ALA A 534 19.96 4.05 20.89
N GLU A 535 21.05 3.32 21.03
CA GLU A 535 22.23 3.52 20.19
C GLU A 535 22.02 2.97 18.78
N ASP A 536 21.30 1.86 18.66
CA ASP A 536 20.99 1.21 17.39
C ASP A 536 19.51 0.77 17.27
N ALA A 537 19.16 0.20 16.13
CA ALA A 537 17.79 -0.22 15.84
C ALA A 537 17.37 -1.45 16.66
N SER A 538 18.29 -2.36 16.96
CA SER A 538 18.00 -3.59 17.71
C SER A 538 17.71 -3.30 19.18
N GLU A 539 18.47 -2.40 19.76
CA GLU A 539 18.26 -1.91 21.13
C GLU A 539 16.92 -1.15 21.22
N PHE A 540 16.63 -0.32 20.23
CA PHE A 540 15.34 0.38 20.17
C PHE A 540 14.17 -0.60 20.10
N ASP A 541 14.24 -1.61 19.22
CA ASP A 541 13.19 -2.62 19.08
C ASP A 541 12.97 -3.38 20.41
N SER A 542 14.07 -3.73 21.11
CA SER A 542 13.97 -4.39 22.43
C SER A 542 13.31 -3.48 23.47
N ALA A 543 13.70 -2.21 23.55
CA ALA A 543 13.13 -1.25 24.48
C ALA A 543 11.62 -1.01 24.22
N VAL A 544 11.21 -0.95 22.96
CA VAL A 544 9.79 -0.85 22.58
C VAL A 544 9.02 -2.07 23.05
N LEU A 545 9.53 -3.29 22.81
CA LEU A 545 8.86 -4.53 23.20
C LEU A 545 8.75 -4.66 24.73
N ASP A 546 9.78 -4.29 25.49
CA ASP A 546 9.76 -4.32 26.94
C ASP A 546 8.73 -3.34 27.52
N ALA A 547 8.70 -2.11 27.01
CA ALA A 547 7.72 -1.11 27.41
C ALA A 547 6.30 -1.54 27.09
N LEU A 548 6.08 -2.08 25.87
CA LEU A 548 4.77 -2.54 25.39
C LEU A 548 4.23 -3.68 26.27
N VAL A 549 5.05 -4.69 26.61
CA VAL A 549 4.65 -5.80 27.50
C VAL A 549 4.25 -5.28 28.87
N ALA A 550 5.05 -4.36 29.44
CA ALA A 550 4.76 -3.79 30.75
C ALA A 550 3.43 -3.02 30.76
N ASP A 551 3.20 -2.19 29.73
CA ASP A 551 2.00 -1.36 29.64
C ASP A 551 0.74 -2.20 29.38
N VAL A 552 0.79 -3.20 28.48
CA VAL A 552 -0.30 -4.14 28.21
C VAL A 552 -0.69 -4.92 29.49
N ARG A 553 0.29 -5.43 30.24
CA ARG A 553 0.05 -6.10 31.53
C ARG A 553 -0.56 -5.17 32.57
N SER A 554 -0.11 -3.90 32.59
CA SER A 554 -0.66 -2.91 33.51
C SER A 554 -2.14 -2.66 33.25
N ARG A 555 -2.57 -2.65 31.96
CA ARG A 555 -4.00 -2.49 31.63
C ARG A 555 -4.80 -3.72 31.96
N ARG A 556 -4.26 -4.91 31.75
CA ARG A 556 -4.88 -6.17 32.20
C ARG A 556 -5.09 -6.18 33.71
N ALA A 557 -4.08 -5.76 34.48
CA ALA A 557 -4.18 -5.65 35.94
C ALA A 557 -5.20 -4.59 36.40
N ALA A 558 -5.43 -3.55 35.61
CA ALA A 558 -6.45 -2.54 35.82
C ALA A 558 -7.89 -3.02 35.49
N GLY A 559 -8.05 -4.25 35.01
CA GLY A 559 -9.35 -4.88 34.74
C GLY A 559 -9.82 -4.90 33.31
N TRP A 560 -9.06 -4.35 32.36
CA TRP A 560 -9.37 -4.43 30.93
C TRP A 560 -9.24 -5.86 30.41
N SER A 561 -10.09 -6.27 29.47
CA SER A 561 -9.94 -7.55 28.78
C SER A 561 -8.81 -7.47 27.74
N TRP A 562 -8.25 -8.62 27.36
CA TRP A 562 -7.27 -8.64 26.27
C TRP A 562 -7.87 -8.15 24.96
N GLY A 563 -9.15 -8.47 24.71
CA GLY A 563 -9.88 -8.07 23.51
C GLY A 563 -10.16 -6.57 23.41
N ASP A 564 -10.02 -5.80 24.52
CA ASP A 564 -10.13 -4.35 24.51
C ASP A 564 -8.86 -3.66 23.97
N MET A 565 -7.77 -4.41 23.77
CA MET A 565 -6.46 -3.91 23.45
C MET A 565 -6.05 -4.25 22.02
N ALA A 566 -5.56 -3.25 21.28
CA ALA A 566 -4.99 -3.44 19.97
C ALA A 566 -3.57 -2.87 19.89
N VAL A 567 -2.66 -3.60 19.23
CA VAL A 567 -1.33 -3.10 18.87
C VAL A 567 -1.33 -2.84 17.38
N ILE A 568 -1.14 -1.58 16.99
CA ILE A 568 -1.18 -1.13 15.60
C ILE A 568 0.24 -0.85 15.13
N MET A 569 0.66 -1.47 14.03
CA MET A 569 2.01 -1.40 13.49
C MET A 569 2.00 -1.05 12.00
N ARG A 570 3.09 -0.48 11.51
CA ARG A 570 3.23 -0.21 10.08
C ARG A 570 3.60 -1.46 9.28
N ARG A 571 4.54 -2.28 9.81
CA ARG A 571 5.17 -3.38 9.08
C ARG A 571 4.81 -4.74 9.68
N ARG A 572 4.62 -5.73 8.84
CA ARG A 572 4.41 -7.11 9.29
C ARG A 572 5.61 -7.68 10.08
N ALA A 573 6.83 -7.19 9.80
CA ALA A 573 8.02 -7.59 10.54
C ALA A 573 7.94 -7.15 12.01
N GLU A 574 7.53 -5.92 12.28
CA GLU A 574 7.27 -5.38 13.63
C GLU A 574 6.21 -6.25 14.35
N GLY A 575 5.13 -6.58 13.64
CA GLY A 575 4.09 -7.45 14.20
C GLY A 575 4.56 -8.85 14.55
N ARG A 576 5.48 -9.43 13.79
CA ARG A 576 6.08 -10.72 14.14
C ARG A 576 6.90 -10.62 15.43
N MET A 577 7.70 -9.57 15.61
CA MET A 577 8.46 -9.35 16.84
C MET A 577 7.53 -9.23 18.06
N VAL A 578 6.43 -8.47 17.93
CA VAL A 578 5.41 -8.38 19.01
C VAL A 578 4.78 -9.75 19.28
N ALA A 579 4.41 -10.48 18.24
CA ALA A 579 3.77 -11.79 18.38
C ALA A 579 4.69 -12.81 19.10
N GLU A 580 5.96 -12.85 18.73
CA GLU A 580 6.97 -13.70 19.35
C GLU A 580 7.17 -13.33 20.83
N ARG A 581 7.27 -12.02 21.12
CA ARG A 581 7.44 -11.54 22.49
C ARG A 581 6.21 -11.83 23.36
N PHE A 582 5.01 -11.54 22.85
CA PHE A 582 3.76 -11.80 23.58
C PHE A 582 3.55 -13.28 23.84
N ALA A 583 3.87 -14.15 22.86
CA ALA A 583 3.81 -15.60 23.06
C ALA A 583 4.78 -16.07 24.15
N ALA A 584 6.01 -15.55 24.16
CA ALA A 584 7.00 -15.86 25.20
C ALA A 584 6.54 -15.41 26.61
N GLU A 585 5.75 -14.34 26.67
CA GLU A 585 5.20 -13.77 27.91
C GLU A 585 3.81 -14.33 28.29
N GLY A 586 3.27 -15.27 27.50
CA GLY A 586 1.96 -15.87 27.73
C GLY A 586 0.76 -14.91 27.52
N ILE A 587 0.94 -13.84 26.74
CA ILE A 587 -0.12 -12.89 26.40
C ILE A 587 -0.85 -13.45 25.17
N PRO A 588 -2.18 -13.72 25.24
CA PRO A 588 -2.94 -14.21 24.10
C PRO A 588 -3.05 -13.16 22.99
N ILE A 589 -2.82 -13.58 21.75
CA ILE A 589 -2.83 -12.70 20.59
C ILE A 589 -3.81 -13.17 19.52
N LEU A 590 -4.38 -12.19 18.84
CA LEU A 590 -5.22 -12.36 17.66
C LEU A 590 -4.61 -11.58 16.48
N SER A 591 -4.41 -12.20 15.33
CA SER A 591 -4.00 -11.48 14.13
C SER A 591 -4.43 -12.22 12.88
N SER A 592 -5.05 -11.51 11.97
CA SER A 592 -5.43 -12.04 10.65
C SER A 592 -4.28 -12.04 9.63
N GLU A 593 -3.15 -11.40 9.94
CA GLU A 593 -2.03 -11.24 8.98
C GLU A 593 -0.72 -11.90 9.42
N LEU A 594 -0.51 -12.06 10.73
CA LEU A 594 0.80 -12.46 11.28
C LEU A 594 0.88 -13.96 11.55
N LEU A 595 -0.27 -14.62 11.67
CA LEU A 595 -0.37 -16.04 11.92
C LEU A 595 -0.38 -16.82 10.59
N ALA A 596 0.66 -16.62 9.79
CA ALA A 596 0.83 -17.37 8.53
C ALA A 596 1.13 -18.84 8.81
N VAL A 597 0.60 -19.74 7.96
CA VAL A 597 0.83 -21.19 8.07
C VAL A 597 2.32 -21.55 8.05
N THR A 598 3.16 -20.73 7.42
CA THR A 598 4.61 -20.91 7.37
C THR A 598 5.30 -20.78 8.74
N GLY A 599 4.65 -20.16 9.73
CA GLY A 599 5.16 -20.06 11.10
C GLY A 599 4.92 -21.31 11.95
N SER A 600 3.95 -22.15 11.59
CA SER A 600 3.60 -23.35 12.36
C SER A 600 4.65 -24.47 12.22
N ALA A 601 5.14 -24.95 13.35
CA ALA A 601 6.06 -26.10 13.37
C ALA A 601 5.41 -27.36 12.80
N ALA A 602 4.10 -27.56 13.04
CA ALA A 602 3.32 -28.66 12.51
C ALA A 602 3.28 -28.61 10.96
N VAL A 603 2.93 -27.44 10.42
CA VAL A 603 2.91 -27.24 8.95
C VAL A 603 4.30 -27.40 8.35
N GLN A 604 5.35 -26.86 8.99
CA GLN A 604 6.73 -27.02 8.51
C GLN A 604 7.17 -28.50 8.47
N ALA A 605 6.78 -29.32 9.45
CA ALA A 605 7.06 -30.74 9.45
C ALA A 605 6.36 -31.45 8.29
N MET A 606 5.09 -31.16 8.04
CA MET A 606 4.33 -31.71 6.90
C MET A 606 4.98 -31.31 5.56
N VAL A 607 5.28 -30.04 5.40
CA VAL A 607 5.90 -29.49 4.18
C VAL A 607 7.30 -30.09 3.94
N ALA A 608 8.08 -30.30 4.98
CA ALA A 608 9.39 -30.94 4.86
C ALA A 608 9.25 -32.38 4.32
N LEU A 609 8.25 -33.16 4.80
CA LEU A 609 7.94 -34.49 4.26
C LEU A 609 7.53 -34.44 2.79
N PHE A 610 6.66 -33.46 2.40
CA PHE A 610 6.23 -33.29 1.01
C PHE A 610 7.40 -32.92 0.08
N ARG A 611 8.29 -32.06 0.54
CA ARG A 611 9.51 -31.70 -0.22
C ARG A 611 10.46 -32.87 -0.37
N TRP A 612 10.61 -33.67 0.66
CA TRP A 612 11.42 -34.90 0.59
C TRP A 612 10.79 -35.95 -0.36
N MET A 613 9.47 -36.14 -0.34
CA MET A 613 8.77 -37.03 -1.26
C MET A 613 9.03 -36.68 -2.73
N LEU A 614 9.13 -35.40 -3.07
CA LEU A 614 9.42 -34.95 -4.44
C LEU A 614 10.88 -35.21 -4.87
N ARG A 615 11.80 -35.26 -3.93
CA ARG A 615 13.25 -35.45 -4.20
C ARG A 615 13.87 -36.34 -3.11
N PRO A 616 13.53 -37.63 -3.11
CA PRO A 616 14.13 -38.55 -2.15
C PRO A 616 15.62 -38.71 -2.43
N GLY A 617 16.43 -38.88 -1.39
CA GLY A 617 17.88 -39.07 -1.49
C GLY A 617 18.70 -37.79 -1.49
N GLU A 618 18.07 -36.58 -1.40
CA GLU A 618 18.79 -35.32 -1.11
C GLU A 618 19.04 -35.20 0.40
N PRO A 619 20.30 -35.25 0.89
CA PRO A 619 20.59 -35.21 2.33
C PRO A 619 20.05 -34.00 3.05
N GLU A 620 19.97 -32.83 2.35
CA GLU A 620 19.44 -31.61 2.88
C GLU A 620 17.94 -31.73 3.20
N ARG A 621 17.18 -32.39 2.31
CA ARG A 621 15.74 -32.64 2.51
C ARG A 621 15.47 -33.60 3.66
N GLU A 622 16.30 -34.65 3.78
CA GLU A 622 16.23 -35.60 4.88
C GLU A 622 16.49 -34.90 6.23
N TRP A 623 17.47 -33.98 6.23
CA TRP A 623 17.78 -33.18 7.40
C TRP A 623 16.64 -32.21 7.75
N ASP A 624 16.02 -31.60 6.76
CA ASP A 624 14.87 -30.73 6.97
C ASP A 624 13.68 -31.48 7.57
N VAL A 625 13.42 -32.72 7.14
CA VAL A 625 12.40 -33.56 7.75
C VAL A 625 12.70 -33.84 9.22
N LEU A 626 13.90 -34.30 9.55
CA LEU A 626 14.29 -34.62 10.93
C LEU A 626 14.17 -33.38 11.82
N ARG A 627 14.63 -32.22 11.33
CA ARG A 627 14.55 -30.95 12.03
C ARG A 627 13.10 -30.48 12.21
N GLY A 628 12.26 -30.67 11.18
CA GLY A 628 10.83 -30.36 11.24
C GLY A 628 10.11 -31.21 12.28
N LEU A 629 10.30 -32.51 12.27
CA LEU A 629 9.69 -33.46 13.22
C LEU A 629 10.09 -33.15 14.66
N ARG A 630 11.37 -32.81 14.89
CA ARG A 630 11.84 -32.42 16.22
C ARG A 630 11.21 -31.10 16.69
N ARG A 631 11.14 -30.07 15.82
CA ARG A 631 10.54 -28.77 16.16
C ARG A 631 9.05 -28.91 16.45
N ALA A 632 8.36 -29.78 15.74
CA ALA A 632 6.94 -30.05 15.93
C ALA A 632 6.64 -30.96 17.14
N GLY A 633 7.67 -31.40 17.89
CA GLY A 633 7.51 -32.26 19.06
C GLY A 633 7.14 -33.73 18.74
N VAL A 634 7.10 -34.08 17.45
CA VAL A 634 6.73 -35.41 16.98
C VAL A 634 7.83 -36.42 17.28
N TRP A 635 9.07 -36.00 17.21
CA TRP A 635 10.24 -36.80 17.52
C TRP A 635 11.05 -36.16 18.64
N GLN A 636 11.01 -36.77 19.81
CA GLN A 636 11.72 -36.34 21.01
C GLN A 636 12.93 -37.22 21.26
N VAL A 637 14.11 -36.76 20.94
CA VAL A 637 15.39 -37.43 21.16
C VAL A 637 16.37 -36.51 21.85
N GLY A 638 17.33 -37.12 22.58
CA GLY A 638 18.44 -36.39 23.18
C GLY A 638 19.32 -35.71 22.11
N THR A 639 20.09 -34.70 22.52
CA THR A 639 20.94 -33.94 21.59
C THR A 639 21.99 -34.84 20.92
N GLU A 640 22.56 -35.79 21.62
CA GLU A 640 23.56 -36.70 21.08
C GLU A 640 22.96 -37.64 20.02
N GLU A 641 21.78 -38.24 20.30
CA GLU A 641 21.09 -39.13 19.36
C GLU A 641 20.64 -38.37 18.10
N TRP A 642 20.16 -37.16 18.28
CA TRP A 642 19.85 -36.20 17.18
C TRP A 642 21.06 -35.95 16.27
N LEU A 643 22.23 -35.66 16.86
CA LEU A 643 23.46 -35.43 16.13
C LEU A 643 23.98 -36.67 15.41
N LEU A 644 23.88 -37.85 16.03
CA LEU A 644 24.29 -39.13 15.44
C LEU A 644 23.45 -39.46 14.20
N VAL A 645 22.12 -39.30 14.27
CA VAL A 645 21.23 -39.52 13.13
C VAL A 645 21.53 -38.51 12.02
N GLY A 646 21.75 -37.24 12.37
CA GLY A 646 22.11 -36.18 11.40
C GLY A 646 23.49 -36.41 10.76
N GLN A 647 24.49 -36.89 11.52
CA GLN A 647 25.83 -37.20 11.00
C GLN A 647 25.81 -38.43 10.10
N SER A 648 25.04 -39.46 10.42
CA SER A 648 24.90 -40.68 9.59
C SER A 648 24.30 -40.38 8.20
N ARG A 649 23.62 -39.21 8.05
CA ARG A 649 23.02 -38.75 6.78
C ARG A 649 23.95 -37.84 5.98
N ARG A 650 25.10 -37.38 6.54
CA ARG A 650 26.09 -36.60 5.80
C ARG A 650 26.83 -37.51 4.79
N ARG A 651 26.77 -37.17 3.50
CA ARG A 651 27.68 -37.75 2.50
C ARG A 651 29.10 -37.30 2.78
N VAL A 652 29.92 -38.19 3.27
CA VAL A 652 31.38 -38.02 3.33
C VAL A 652 31.92 -38.61 2.04
N LYS A 653 32.82 -37.93 1.37
CA LYS A 653 33.51 -38.44 0.17
C LYS A 653 34.21 -39.74 0.56
N ASP A 654 33.94 -40.83 -0.18
CA ASP A 654 34.48 -42.20 0.05
C ASP A 654 33.87 -43.00 1.21
N ALA A 655 32.75 -42.58 1.84
CA ALA A 655 32.01 -43.35 2.80
C ALA A 655 30.92 -44.23 2.13
N PRO A 656 30.55 -45.41 2.72
CA PRO A 656 29.40 -46.19 2.20
C PRO A 656 28.14 -45.32 2.12
N ILE A 657 27.32 -45.61 1.10
CA ILE A 657 26.03 -44.90 0.89
C ILE A 657 25.21 -45.12 2.16
N PRO A 658 24.69 -44.05 2.82
CA PRO A 658 23.81 -44.18 3.98
C PRO A 658 22.60 -45.06 3.65
N GLU A 659 22.09 -45.85 4.64
CA GLU A 659 20.79 -46.54 4.49
C GLU A 659 19.73 -45.61 3.91
N ASP A 660 18.81 -46.16 3.12
CA ASP A 660 17.65 -45.43 2.64
C ASP A 660 16.94 -44.74 3.79
N PHE A 661 16.54 -43.46 3.56
CA PHE A 661 15.94 -42.65 4.61
C PHE A 661 14.56 -43.15 5.04
N GLU A 662 13.84 -43.83 4.17
CA GLU A 662 12.49 -44.30 4.45
C GLU A 662 12.45 -45.30 5.63
N PRO A 663 13.36 -46.30 5.79
CA PRO A 663 13.46 -47.13 6.99
C PRO A 663 13.68 -46.31 8.27
N VAL A 664 14.48 -45.25 8.23
CA VAL A 664 14.67 -44.35 9.38
C VAL A 664 13.36 -43.64 9.71
N LEU A 665 12.68 -43.15 8.68
CA LEU A 665 11.42 -42.45 8.83
C LEU A 665 10.31 -43.37 9.38
N ARG A 666 10.24 -44.63 8.95
CA ARG A 666 9.27 -45.61 9.48
C ARG A 666 9.50 -45.93 10.96
N ARG A 667 10.73 -45.86 11.45
CA ARG A 667 11.01 -46.00 12.90
C ARG A 667 10.50 -44.81 13.69
N ILE A 668 10.64 -43.60 13.13
CA ILE A 668 10.19 -42.37 13.76
C ILE A 668 8.67 -42.18 13.64
N LEU A 669 8.12 -42.54 12.47
CA LEU A 669 6.71 -42.39 12.11
C LEU A 669 6.13 -43.74 11.64
N PRO A 670 5.86 -44.69 12.52
CA PRO A 670 5.41 -46.05 12.12
C PRO A 670 4.05 -46.05 11.42
N GLY A 671 3.25 -44.99 11.57
CA GLY A 671 1.95 -44.82 10.93
C GLY A 671 1.98 -44.09 9.56
N TRP A 672 3.17 -43.71 9.06
CA TRP A 672 3.31 -42.97 7.82
C TRP A 672 4.14 -43.71 6.78
N SER A 673 3.73 -43.63 5.52
CA SER A 673 4.46 -44.22 4.39
C SER A 673 4.32 -43.32 3.17
N ALA A 674 5.43 -43.03 2.48
CA ALA A 674 5.44 -42.28 1.23
C ALA A 674 4.64 -43.01 0.13
N ASP A 675 4.72 -44.32 0.04
CA ASP A 675 3.97 -45.14 -0.94
C ASP A 675 2.45 -44.98 -0.78
N VAL A 676 1.98 -44.91 0.46
CA VAL A 676 0.56 -44.67 0.75
C VAL A 676 0.21 -43.23 0.38
N ALA A 677 1.01 -42.27 0.80
CA ALA A 677 0.79 -40.84 0.53
C ALA A 677 0.69 -40.57 -0.98
N TRP A 678 1.55 -41.16 -1.82
CA TRP A 678 1.52 -40.96 -3.27
C TRP A 678 0.26 -41.48 -3.98
N ARG A 679 -0.50 -42.37 -3.35
CA ARG A 679 -1.75 -42.92 -3.90
C ARG A 679 -2.99 -42.07 -3.57
N LEU A 680 -2.84 -41.12 -2.71
CA LEU A 680 -3.91 -40.26 -2.21
C LEU A 680 -4.01 -38.94 -3.05
N SER A 681 -5.19 -38.36 -3.03
CA SER A 681 -5.35 -36.97 -3.52
C SER A 681 -4.57 -36.01 -2.62
N LEU A 682 -4.29 -34.77 -3.10
CA LEU A 682 -3.56 -33.76 -2.32
C LEU A 682 -4.15 -33.54 -0.92
N TYR A 683 -5.47 -33.35 -0.84
CA TYR A 683 -6.15 -33.18 0.43
C TYR A 683 -6.02 -34.40 1.33
N GLU A 684 -6.27 -35.59 0.79
CA GLU A 684 -6.16 -36.84 1.54
C GLU A 684 -4.71 -37.12 1.99
N MET A 685 -3.72 -36.80 1.15
CA MET A 685 -2.29 -36.88 1.49
C MET A 685 -1.97 -35.98 2.67
N GLY A 686 -2.47 -34.70 2.65
CA GLY A 686 -2.33 -33.79 3.76
C GLY A 686 -2.98 -34.30 5.04
N ALA A 687 -4.22 -34.76 4.97
CA ALA A 687 -4.96 -35.29 6.11
C ALA A 687 -4.33 -36.57 6.67
N TYR A 688 -3.85 -37.47 5.80
CA TYR A 688 -3.13 -38.67 6.18
C TYR A 688 -1.82 -38.33 6.91
N THR A 689 -1.05 -37.39 6.36
CA THR A 689 0.21 -36.95 6.96
C THR A 689 -0.02 -36.25 8.30
N ALA A 690 -1.00 -35.34 8.41
CA ALA A 690 -1.33 -34.72 9.68
C ALA A 690 -1.69 -35.73 10.77
N ARG A 691 -2.53 -36.71 10.43
CA ARG A 691 -2.93 -37.78 11.36
C ARG A 691 -1.74 -38.64 11.79
N ALA A 692 -0.87 -39.02 10.86
CA ALA A 692 0.30 -39.86 11.14
C ALA A 692 1.34 -39.14 12.03
N LEU A 693 1.41 -37.81 11.93
CA LEU A 693 2.23 -36.94 12.79
C LEU A 693 1.57 -36.65 14.15
N GLY A 694 0.35 -37.14 14.39
CA GLY A 694 -0.39 -36.89 15.62
C GLY A 694 -1.02 -35.49 15.71
N PHE A 695 -1.08 -34.76 14.61
CA PHE A 695 -1.74 -33.45 14.58
C PHE A 695 -3.25 -33.60 14.41
N ASN A 696 -3.98 -33.06 15.38
CA ASN A 696 -5.44 -33.02 15.27
C ASN A 696 -5.87 -31.84 14.42
N ALA A 697 -6.30 -32.08 13.18
CA ALA A 697 -6.77 -31.03 12.29
C ALA A 697 -7.94 -30.19 12.89
N ASP A 698 -8.76 -30.80 13.74
CA ASP A 698 -9.86 -30.08 14.39
C ASP A 698 -9.39 -29.16 15.53
N ALA A 699 -8.16 -29.36 16.03
CA ALA A 699 -7.59 -28.56 17.11
C ALA A 699 -6.46 -27.62 16.66
N ASP A 700 -5.81 -27.93 15.53
CA ASP A 700 -4.72 -27.11 14.97
C ASP A 700 -5.20 -26.32 13.74
N ALA A 701 -5.52 -25.06 13.97
CA ALA A 701 -6.03 -24.17 12.95
C ALA A 701 -5.05 -23.94 11.77
N PHE A 702 -3.73 -24.04 11.99
CA PHE A 702 -2.72 -23.93 10.93
C PHE A 702 -2.71 -25.16 10.02
N VAL A 703 -2.84 -26.35 10.62
CA VAL A 703 -2.96 -27.61 9.87
C VAL A 703 -4.25 -27.59 9.05
N LEU A 704 -5.38 -27.20 9.67
CA LEU A 704 -6.65 -27.06 8.96
C LEU A 704 -6.53 -26.09 7.78
N ARG A 705 -5.91 -24.94 7.99
CA ARG A 705 -5.71 -23.95 6.94
C ARG A 705 -4.84 -24.44 5.77
N LEU A 706 -3.81 -25.26 6.07
CA LEU A 706 -3.01 -25.93 5.03
C LEU A 706 -3.87 -26.93 4.24
N LEU A 707 -4.70 -27.73 4.92
CA LEU A 707 -5.60 -28.69 4.28
C LEU A 707 -6.63 -27.99 3.40
N ASP A 708 -7.21 -26.87 3.84
CA ASP A 708 -8.10 -26.04 3.04
C ASP A 708 -7.41 -25.53 1.78
N ALA A 709 -6.15 -25.07 1.90
CA ALA A 709 -5.38 -24.61 0.76
C ALA A 709 -5.10 -25.75 -0.24
N MET A 710 -4.81 -26.96 0.25
CA MET A 710 -4.64 -28.14 -0.60
C MET A 710 -5.94 -28.53 -1.31
N LEU A 711 -7.09 -28.45 -0.61
CA LEU A 711 -8.40 -28.70 -1.19
C LEU A 711 -8.77 -27.66 -2.25
N ASP A 712 -8.58 -26.38 -1.97
CA ASP A 712 -8.87 -25.28 -2.90
C ASP A 712 -7.98 -25.33 -4.14
N PHE A 713 -6.71 -25.70 -3.97
CA PHE A 713 -5.80 -25.90 -5.07
C PHE A 713 -6.27 -27.05 -5.97
N SER A 714 -6.66 -28.19 -5.38
CA SER A 714 -7.12 -29.36 -6.13
C SER A 714 -8.41 -29.12 -6.93
N LYS A 715 -9.22 -28.14 -6.55
CA LYS A 715 -10.43 -27.73 -7.31
C LYS A 715 -10.11 -26.88 -8.52
N ARG A 716 -8.99 -26.15 -8.51
CA ARG A 716 -8.64 -25.15 -9.55
C ARG A 716 -7.58 -25.65 -10.53
N GLN A 717 -6.70 -26.54 -10.09
CA GLN A 717 -5.54 -26.98 -10.85
C GLN A 717 -5.36 -28.50 -10.82
N VAL A 718 -4.38 -28.99 -11.59
CA VAL A 718 -4.03 -30.40 -11.61
C VAL A 718 -3.59 -30.84 -10.22
N ASN A 719 -4.20 -31.91 -9.73
CA ASN A 719 -3.99 -32.48 -8.39
C ASN A 719 -2.61 -33.16 -8.26
N ARG A 720 -1.52 -32.36 -8.30
CA ARG A 720 -0.12 -32.82 -8.22
C ARG A 720 0.62 -32.13 -7.10
N LEU A 721 1.36 -32.93 -6.32
CA LEU A 721 2.13 -32.41 -5.18
C LEU A 721 3.18 -31.36 -5.58
N GLU A 722 3.87 -31.56 -6.70
CA GLU A 722 4.89 -30.64 -7.18
C GLU A 722 4.30 -29.25 -7.45
N ALA A 723 3.19 -29.17 -8.19
CA ALA A 723 2.51 -27.92 -8.48
C ALA A 723 1.96 -27.23 -7.21
N PHE A 724 1.46 -28.02 -6.25
CA PHE A 724 1.05 -27.48 -4.95
C PHE A 724 2.24 -26.93 -4.14
N MET A 725 3.39 -27.58 -4.19
CA MET A 725 4.59 -27.10 -3.48
C MET A 725 5.16 -25.82 -4.09
N GLU A 726 4.99 -25.61 -5.37
CA GLU A 726 5.29 -24.32 -6.02
C GLU A 726 4.31 -23.23 -5.56
N GLU A 727 3.01 -23.55 -5.51
CA GLU A 727 1.98 -22.66 -4.97
C GLU A 727 2.23 -22.32 -3.50
N TYR A 728 2.59 -23.31 -2.69
CA TYR A 728 2.97 -23.13 -1.29
C TYR A 728 4.17 -22.17 -1.16
N ALA A 729 5.21 -22.34 -1.97
CA ALA A 729 6.40 -21.49 -1.93
C ALA A 729 6.05 -20.02 -2.26
N ARG A 730 5.10 -19.81 -3.16
CA ARG A 730 4.67 -18.45 -3.57
C ARG A 730 3.70 -17.80 -2.58
N ARG A 731 2.72 -18.53 -2.06
CA ARG A 731 1.54 -17.97 -1.38
C ARG A 731 1.43 -18.26 0.10
N ALA A 732 2.14 -19.27 0.64
CA ALA A 732 1.93 -19.71 2.01
C ALA A 732 2.16 -18.60 3.07
N SER A 733 3.00 -17.62 2.77
CA SER A 733 3.19 -16.44 3.63
C SER A 733 1.94 -15.57 3.75
N ASN A 734 1.00 -15.70 2.82
CA ASN A 734 -0.28 -14.99 2.81
C ASN A 734 -1.45 -15.84 3.33
N TRP A 735 -1.23 -17.15 3.57
CA TRP A 735 -2.25 -18.01 4.17
C TRP A 735 -2.21 -17.83 5.68
N SER A 736 -3.11 -17.02 6.19
CA SER A 736 -3.26 -16.77 7.62
C SER A 736 -4.42 -17.58 8.22
N VAL A 737 -4.30 -17.83 9.50
CA VAL A 737 -5.35 -18.44 10.31
C VAL A 737 -6.18 -17.31 10.93
N SER A 738 -7.49 -17.37 10.74
CA SER A 738 -8.42 -16.51 11.46
C SER A 738 -8.75 -17.15 12.80
N ALA A 739 -8.53 -16.44 13.89
CA ALA A 739 -8.97 -16.90 15.19
C ALA A 739 -10.50 -16.84 15.31
N PRO A 740 -11.09 -17.65 16.18
CA PRO A 740 -12.53 -17.63 16.41
C PRO A 740 -12.99 -16.23 16.86
N ALA A 741 -14.10 -15.76 16.31
CA ALA A 741 -14.71 -14.51 16.75
C ALA A 741 -15.05 -14.58 18.26
N GLY A 742 -14.64 -13.57 19.04
CA GLY A 742 -14.91 -13.48 20.47
C GLY A 742 -13.85 -14.06 21.40
N ALA A 743 -12.66 -14.44 20.88
CA ALA A 743 -11.53 -14.81 21.76
C ALA A 743 -11.04 -13.56 22.54
N ASP A 744 -10.87 -13.69 23.89
CA ASP A 744 -10.25 -12.62 24.70
C ASP A 744 -8.73 -12.62 24.45
N ALA A 745 -8.28 -11.84 23.46
CA ALA A 745 -6.89 -11.76 23.02
C ALA A 745 -6.56 -10.37 22.48
N VAL A 746 -5.30 -9.94 22.63
CA VAL A 746 -4.82 -8.66 22.10
C VAL A 746 -4.76 -8.71 20.57
N GLU A 747 -5.39 -7.78 19.90
CA GLU A 747 -5.41 -7.75 18.44
C GLU A 747 -4.16 -7.07 17.88
N LEU A 748 -3.42 -7.80 17.02
CA LEU A 748 -2.23 -7.31 16.34
C LEU A 748 -2.55 -6.98 14.89
N LEU A 749 -2.43 -5.70 14.49
CA LEU A 749 -2.87 -5.19 13.21
C LEU A 749 -1.83 -4.28 12.56
N THR A 750 -1.78 -4.31 11.22
CA THR A 750 -1.15 -3.19 10.50
C THR A 750 -2.09 -1.98 10.46
N VAL A 751 -1.54 -0.76 10.33
CA VAL A 751 -2.34 0.49 10.19
C VAL A 751 -3.40 0.35 9.09
N HIS A 752 -3.05 -0.30 7.96
CA HIS A 752 -3.97 -0.52 6.84
C HIS A 752 -5.17 -1.40 7.21
N LYS A 753 -4.97 -2.39 8.07
CA LYS A 753 -6.05 -3.28 8.54
C LYS A 753 -6.88 -2.65 9.67
N ALA A 754 -6.26 -1.75 10.43
CA ALA A 754 -6.94 -1.02 11.49
C ALA A 754 -7.86 0.10 10.95
N LYS A 755 -7.70 0.49 9.67
CA LYS A 755 -8.58 1.49 9.06
C LYS A 755 -10.04 1.03 9.11
N GLY A 756 -10.93 1.92 9.55
CA GLY A 756 -12.35 1.61 9.74
C GLY A 756 -12.69 0.95 11.09
N LEU A 757 -11.71 0.41 11.83
CA LEU A 757 -11.90 -0.20 13.14
C LEU A 757 -11.73 0.81 14.27
N GLU A 758 -12.09 0.39 15.50
CA GLU A 758 -11.93 1.15 16.74
C GLU A 758 -11.68 0.19 17.89
N TYR A 759 -10.89 0.63 18.88
CA TYR A 759 -10.52 -0.16 20.04
C TYR A 759 -10.51 0.71 21.29
N PRO A 760 -10.96 0.19 22.45
CA PRO A 760 -10.85 0.90 23.72
C PRO A 760 -9.44 1.37 23.99
N ILE A 761 -8.43 0.51 23.85
CA ILE A 761 -7.03 0.80 24.08
C ILE A 761 -6.21 0.52 22.83
N VAL A 762 -5.47 1.53 22.37
CA VAL A 762 -4.55 1.40 21.22
C VAL A 762 -3.12 1.63 21.66
N PHE A 763 -2.26 0.66 21.38
CA PHE A 763 -0.81 0.80 21.46
C PHE A 763 -0.25 1.00 20.06
N PHE A 764 0.50 2.07 19.86
CA PHE A 764 1.14 2.41 18.60
C PHE A 764 2.67 2.46 18.75
N PRO A 765 3.36 1.32 18.72
CA PRO A 765 4.81 1.27 18.73
C PRO A 765 5.38 1.74 17.38
N TRP A 766 6.62 2.15 17.36
CA TRP A 766 7.35 2.64 16.16
C TRP A 766 6.66 3.82 15.45
N ALA A 767 6.16 4.80 16.22
CA ALA A 767 5.41 5.94 15.69
C ALA A 767 6.27 6.98 14.94
N GLN A 768 7.56 6.76 14.75
CA GLN A 768 8.46 7.71 14.09
C GLN A 768 8.37 7.71 12.57
N LEU A 769 7.86 6.69 11.91
CA LEU A 769 7.78 6.50 10.46
C LEU A 769 9.00 7.04 9.69
N ASP A 770 9.75 6.18 9.06
CA ASP A 770 11.00 6.54 8.40
C ASP A 770 10.91 6.43 6.88
N ASN A 771 11.48 7.42 6.22
CA ASN A 771 11.87 7.48 4.82
C ASN A 771 10.83 7.13 3.76
N PRO A 772 10.37 8.12 3.00
CA PRO A 772 9.62 7.87 1.79
C PRO A 772 10.44 7.02 0.83
N ARG A 773 9.85 5.96 0.30
CA ARG A 773 10.38 5.24 -0.84
C ARG A 773 10.01 6.01 -2.09
N PHE A 774 11.01 6.34 -2.88
CA PHE A 774 10.81 6.94 -4.19
C PHE A 774 10.69 5.81 -5.22
N ASP A 775 9.47 5.48 -5.62
CA ASP A 775 9.26 4.59 -6.76
C ASP A 775 9.70 5.28 -8.05
N PRO A 776 10.18 4.54 -9.05
CA PRO A 776 10.43 5.08 -10.38
C PRO A 776 9.15 5.67 -10.99
N VAL A 777 9.28 6.77 -11.72
CA VAL A 777 8.17 7.48 -12.35
C VAL A 777 8.34 7.57 -13.86
N TRP A 778 7.22 7.62 -14.57
CA TRP A 778 7.20 7.82 -16.01
C TRP A 778 7.33 9.30 -16.35
N LEU A 779 8.30 9.63 -17.23
CA LEU A 779 8.56 10.99 -17.69
C LEU A 779 8.87 10.97 -19.19
N ASP A 780 8.59 12.07 -19.89
CA ASP A 780 9.04 12.30 -21.24
C ASP A 780 10.49 12.81 -21.24
N PRO A 781 11.46 12.06 -21.75
CA PRO A 781 12.86 12.45 -21.78
C PRO A 781 13.25 13.24 -23.04
N ARG A 782 12.34 13.43 -23.98
CA ARG A 782 12.65 14.07 -25.28
C ARG A 782 13.10 15.52 -25.10
N GLY A 783 14.15 15.88 -25.83
CA GLY A 783 14.73 17.23 -25.80
C GLY A 783 15.68 17.53 -24.62
N VAL A 784 15.77 16.65 -23.61
CA VAL A 784 16.59 16.91 -22.40
C VAL A 784 18.10 16.88 -22.70
N LEU A 785 18.55 16.04 -23.62
CA LEU A 785 19.96 15.91 -24.07
C LEU A 785 20.20 16.43 -25.50
N GLY A 786 19.31 17.29 -26.00
CA GLY A 786 19.38 17.83 -27.36
C GLY A 786 18.67 16.94 -28.39
N PRO A 787 18.58 17.40 -29.65
CA PRO A 787 17.78 16.73 -30.68
C PRO A 787 18.45 15.50 -31.30
N ASP A 788 19.74 15.24 -31.04
CA ASP A 788 20.52 14.20 -31.70
C ASP A 788 20.26 12.78 -31.18
N LEU A 789 19.45 12.65 -30.13
CA LEU A 789 19.08 11.37 -29.56
C LEU A 789 17.61 11.06 -29.86
N ASP A 790 17.36 9.92 -30.49
CA ASP A 790 16.02 9.37 -30.64
C ASP A 790 15.62 8.75 -29.30
N LEU A 791 14.93 9.57 -28.47
CA LEU A 791 14.47 9.17 -27.14
C LEU A 791 13.02 8.70 -27.19
N PRO A 792 12.64 7.69 -26.38
CA PRO A 792 11.25 7.22 -26.30
C PRO A 792 10.32 8.32 -25.77
N PRO A 793 9.03 8.27 -26.13
CA PRO A 793 8.06 9.26 -25.65
C PRO A 793 7.79 9.14 -24.15
N SER A 794 8.19 8.03 -23.55
CA SER A 794 8.02 7.79 -22.12
C SER A 794 9.20 6.98 -21.58
N ALA A 795 9.67 7.40 -20.46
CA ALA A 795 10.78 6.80 -19.77
C ALA A 795 10.46 6.57 -18.28
N LEU A 796 10.71 5.35 -17.73
CA LEU A 796 10.57 5.01 -16.31
C LEU A 796 11.81 5.46 -15.54
N VAL A 797 11.87 6.59 -14.94
CA VAL A 797 13.04 7.21 -14.33
C VAL A 797 13.09 6.99 -12.83
N PRO A 798 14.18 6.45 -12.27
CA PRO A 798 14.30 6.33 -10.83
C PRO A 798 14.41 7.72 -10.21
N LEU A 799 13.58 8.00 -9.24
CA LEU A 799 13.71 9.21 -8.43
C LEU A 799 14.84 9.00 -7.42
N THR A 800 15.82 9.87 -7.44
CA THR A 800 16.91 9.82 -6.46
C THR A 800 16.74 10.92 -5.44
N LYS A 801 16.91 10.56 -4.16
CA LYS A 801 16.97 11.53 -3.08
C LYS A 801 18.23 12.37 -3.25
N PHE A 802 18.08 13.66 -3.53
CA PHE A 802 19.19 14.61 -3.51
C PHE A 802 19.40 15.20 -2.11
N SER A 803 19.16 14.41 -1.07
CA SER A 803 19.09 14.81 0.35
C SER A 803 20.36 15.45 0.91
N SER A 804 21.49 15.38 0.20
CA SER A 804 22.74 16.03 0.60
C SER A 804 23.04 17.29 -0.20
N ASN A 805 22.23 17.66 -1.19
CA ASN A 805 22.50 18.78 -2.08
C ASN A 805 21.21 19.28 -2.74
N GLU A 806 20.35 19.98 -1.97
CA GLU A 806 19.10 20.57 -2.49
C GLU A 806 19.34 21.45 -3.73
N GLY A 807 20.48 22.17 -3.76
CA GLY A 807 20.88 22.95 -4.93
C GLY A 807 21.10 22.11 -6.20
N LEU A 808 21.42 20.81 -6.09
CA LEU A 808 21.55 19.96 -7.28
C LEU A 808 20.21 19.64 -7.94
N LEU A 809 19.16 19.49 -7.16
CA LEU A 809 17.82 19.25 -7.71
C LEU A 809 17.32 20.47 -8.50
N ASP A 810 17.58 21.67 -8.00
CA ASP A 810 17.24 22.93 -8.69
C ASP A 810 18.00 23.06 -10.01
N GLU A 811 19.29 22.72 -10.00
CA GLU A 811 20.11 22.72 -11.21
C GLU A 811 19.65 21.67 -12.24
N VAL A 812 19.32 20.46 -11.79
CA VAL A 812 18.72 19.43 -12.67
C VAL A 812 17.36 19.93 -13.19
N GLY A 813 16.60 20.66 -12.38
CA GLY A 813 15.34 21.28 -12.76
C GLY A 813 15.45 22.31 -13.88
N GLN A 814 16.57 23.02 -13.98
CA GLN A 814 16.82 23.91 -15.13
C GLN A 814 16.94 23.13 -16.44
N ARG A 815 17.50 21.92 -16.38
CA ARG A 815 17.69 21.04 -17.57
C ARG A 815 16.47 20.15 -17.82
N TRP A 816 15.86 19.60 -16.77
CA TRP A 816 14.72 18.72 -16.83
C TRP A 816 13.67 19.10 -15.77
N PRO A 817 12.85 20.13 -16.03
CA PRO A 817 11.87 20.64 -15.07
C PRO A 817 10.93 19.54 -14.56
N ALA A 818 10.37 18.74 -15.47
CA ALA A 818 9.44 17.66 -15.12
C ALA A 818 10.03 16.63 -14.14
N TYR A 819 11.35 16.37 -14.19
CA TYR A 819 12.01 15.49 -13.23
C TYR A 819 12.09 16.11 -11.84
N ALA A 820 12.52 17.36 -11.76
CA ALA A 820 12.66 18.06 -10.48
C ALA A 820 11.30 18.26 -9.79
N ASP A 821 10.29 18.66 -10.56
CA ASP A 821 8.92 18.82 -10.05
C ASP A 821 8.38 17.50 -9.54
N ARG A 822 8.59 16.40 -10.28
CA ARG A 822 8.15 15.07 -9.83
C ARG A 822 8.89 14.57 -8.57
N VAL A 823 10.18 14.92 -8.40
CA VAL A 823 10.92 14.60 -7.16
C VAL A 823 10.32 15.36 -5.98
N ARG A 824 10.04 16.67 -6.13
CA ARG A 824 9.42 17.49 -5.08
C ARG A 824 8.02 17.01 -4.73
N GLU A 825 7.20 16.79 -5.75
CA GLU A 825 5.84 16.26 -5.60
C GLU A 825 5.82 14.90 -4.88
N THR A 826 6.71 13.99 -5.27
CA THR A 826 6.79 12.67 -4.64
C THR A 826 7.24 12.75 -3.18
N ALA A 827 8.17 13.65 -2.87
CA ALA A 827 8.60 13.88 -1.48
C ALA A 827 7.46 14.44 -0.61
N GLU A 828 6.72 15.39 -1.14
CA GLU A 828 5.58 16.00 -0.46
C GLU A 828 4.43 15.00 -0.26
N ARG A 829 4.09 14.25 -1.30
CA ARG A 829 3.08 13.17 -1.22
C ARG A 829 3.46 12.09 -0.22
N ALA A 830 4.73 11.70 -0.19
CA ALA A 830 5.20 10.72 0.78
C ALA A 830 5.14 11.23 2.22
N ALA A 831 5.42 12.52 2.45
CA ALA A 831 5.25 13.14 3.77
C ALA A 831 3.78 13.19 4.18
N PHE A 832 2.87 13.49 3.25
CA PHE A 832 1.43 13.47 3.48
C PHE A 832 0.92 12.05 3.79
N ASP A 833 1.36 11.03 3.03
CA ASP A 833 1.00 9.63 3.26
C ASP A 833 1.49 9.13 4.64
N ASP A 834 2.70 9.51 5.06
CA ASP A 834 3.21 9.18 6.38
C ASP A 834 2.38 9.84 7.50
N ALA A 835 1.98 11.10 7.32
CA ALA A 835 1.08 11.79 8.25
C ALA A 835 -0.30 11.12 8.32
N ASN A 836 -0.85 10.69 7.17
CA ASN A 836 -2.11 9.96 7.09
C ASN A 836 -2.03 8.61 7.82
N LEU A 837 -0.90 7.90 7.73
CA LEU A 837 -0.70 6.66 8.49
C LEU A 837 -0.73 6.91 10.00
N LEU A 838 -0.06 7.99 10.48
CA LEU A 838 -0.13 8.40 11.89
C LEU A 838 -1.57 8.75 12.29
N TYR A 839 -2.26 9.53 11.47
CA TYR A 839 -3.66 9.93 11.72
C TYR A 839 -4.59 8.72 11.81
N VAL A 840 -4.48 7.78 10.89
CA VAL A 840 -5.28 6.56 10.94
C VAL A 840 -4.99 5.77 12.21
N ALA A 841 -3.73 5.58 12.60
CA ALA A 841 -3.35 4.81 13.78
C ALA A 841 -3.87 5.45 15.08
N THR A 842 -3.65 6.75 15.29
CA THR A 842 -4.02 7.44 16.54
C THR A 842 -5.52 7.64 16.69
N THR A 843 -6.26 7.76 15.58
CA THR A 843 -7.73 7.93 15.59
C THR A 843 -8.51 6.61 15.75
N ARG A 844 -7.82 5.48 16.01
CA ARG A 844 -8.49 4.19 16.33
C ARG A 844 -8.85 4.08 17.80
N ALA A 845 -8.19 4.84 18.68
CA ALA A 845 -8.40 4.80 20.11
C ALA A 845 -9.74 5.41 20.52
N VAL A 846 -10.45 4.72 21.42
CA VAL A 846 -11.69 5.20 22.04
C VAL A 846 -11.38 5.79 23.42
N ASP A 847 -10.72 5.02 24.29
CA ASP A 847 -10.49 5.34 25.72
C ASP A 847 -9.04 5.71 26.01
N GLU A 848 -8.07 4.95 25.43
CA GLU A 848 -6.64 5.15 25.71
C GLU A 848 -5.77 5.04 24.45
N LEU A 849 -4.80 5.92 24.31
CA LEU A 849 -3.78 5.95 23.24
C LEU A 849 -2.37 5.93 23.82
N TRP A 850 -1.57 4.95 23.42
CA TRP A 850 -0.19 4.76 23.88
C TRP A 850 0.76 4.82 22.70
N VAL A 851 1.68 5.79 22.66
CA VAL A 851 2.58 6.06 21.53
C VAL A 851 4.02 5.90 21.93
N TYR A 852 4.83 5.17 21.13
CA TYR A 852 6.25 4.95 21.39
C TYR A 852 7.06 5.35 20.16
N PHE A 853 8.15 6.08 20.34
CA PHE A 853 8.93 6.60 19.22
C PHE A 853 10.42 6.79 19.56
N ALA A 854 11.26 6.83 18.51
CA ALA A 854 12.67 7.22 18.60
C ALA A 854 12.82 8.72 18.30
N PRO A 855 13.33 9.56 19.22
CA PRO A 855 13.32 11.03 19.07
C PRO A 855 14.08 11.55 17.85
N LYS A 856 15.10 10.82 17.39
CA LYS A 856 16.02 11.26 16.32
C LYS A 856 15.64 10.73 14.94
N LYS A 857 14.52 10.02 14.78
CA LYS A 857 14.10 9.40 13.52
C LYS A 857 12.73 9.87 13.05
N GLY A 858 12.58 10.09 11.76
CA GLY A 858 11.31 10.43 11.11
C GLY A 858 10.53 11.53 11.83
N TYR A 859 9.28 11.23 12.18
CA TYR A 859 8.42 12.13 12.97
C TYR A 859 8.76 12.15 14.47
N GLY A 860 9.77 11.41 14.93
CA GLY A 860 10.14 11.35 16.35
C GLY A 860 10.49 12.72 16.95
N GLY A 861 11.22 13.54 16.22
CA GLY A 861 11.50 14.91 16.61
C GLY A 861 10.25 15.80 16.73
N TRP A 862 9.25 15.55 15.91
CA TRP A 862 7.96 16.25 15.98
C TRP A 862 7.16 15.82 17.21
N TRP A 863 7.11 14.52 17.51
CA TRP A 863 6.50 14.01 18.73
C TRP A 863 7.11 14.65 19.97
N LEU A 864 8.44 14.73 20.02
CA LEU A 864 9.17 15.32 21.14
C LEU A 864 8.86 16.81 21.30
N GLN A 865 8.98 17.60 20.21
CA GLN A 865 8.69 19.04 20.21
C GLN A 865 7.25 19.35 20.63
N HIS A 866 6.30 18.54 20.18
CA HIS A 866 4.89 18.70 20.54
C HIS A 866 4.68 18.41 22.02
N ALA A 867 5.22 17.31 22.54
CA ALA A 867 5.09 16.96 23.95
C ALA A 867 5.71 18.01 24.88
N GLU A 868 6.87 18.56 24.50
CA GLU A 868 7.53 19.65 25.24
C GLU A 868 6.73 20.97 25.19
N ALA A 869 6.16 21.31 24.03
CA ALA A 869 5.31 22.49 23.87
C ALA A 869 4.02 22.38 24.72
N GLU A 870 3.33 21.25 24.68
CA GLU A 870 2.14 20.98 25.46
C GLU A 870 2.43 20.96 26.97
N LEU A 871 3.59 20.48 27.38
CA LEU A 871 4.05 20.55 28.77
C LEU A 871 4.24 22.00 29.21
N ALA A 872 4.83 22.84 28.38
CA ALA A 872 5.03 24.27 28.65
C ALA A 872 3.72 25.04 28.76
N LEU A 873 2.67 24.59 28.06
CA LEU A 873 1.31 25.16 28.14
C LEU A 873 0.50 24.62 29.33
N GLY A 874 1.01 23.62 30.06
CA GLY A 874 0.30 22.99 31.17
C GLY A 874 -0.78 21.98 30.76
N GLU A 875 -0.84 21.63 29.46
CA GLU A 875 -1.79 20.66 28.90
C GLU A 875 -1.30 19.21 29.06
N ALA A 876 0.00 18.99 29.04
CA ALA A 876 0.64 17.70 29.29
C ALA A 876 1.19 17.59 30.73
N ARG A 877 1.32 16.35 31.21
CA ARG A 877 2.05 16.02 32.45
C ARG A 877 3.25 15.18 32.13
N GLN A 878 4.42 15.56 32.65
CA GLN A 878 5.61 14.73 32.54
C GLN A 878 5.61 13.72 33.70
N LEU A 879 5.48 12.44 33.40
CA LEU A 879 5.47 11.34 34.40
C LEU A 879 6.88 10.87 34.75
N ALA A 880 7.79 10.90 33.78
CA ALA A 880 9.20 10.58 33.93
C ALA A 880 10.00 11.29 32.82
N GLU A 881 11.34 11.20 32.86
CA GLU A 881 12.15 11.61 31.72
C GLU A 881 11.70 10.89 30.45
N ASN A 882 11.44 11.64 29.37
CA ASN A 882 10.97 11.12 28.07
C ASN A 882 9.58 10.41 28.12
N LEU A 883 8.73 10.75 29.10
CA LEU A 883 7.39 10.19 29.24
C LEU A 883 6.36 11.27 29.61
N TRP A 884 5.39 11.49 28.73
CA TRP A 884 4.33 12.50 28.87
C TRP A 884 2.94 11.87 28.82
N SER A 885 1.97 12.50 29.47
CA SER A 885 0.57 12.08 29.48
C SER A 885 -0.39 13.24 29.42
N TRP A 886 -1.58 12.98 28.89
CA TRP A 886 -2.74 13.86 28.85
C TRP A 886 -3.93 13.13 29.42
N GLY A 887 -4.80 13.84 30.16
CA GLY A 887 -5.99 13.29 30.74
C GLY A 887 -5.73 12.35 31.91
N ALA A 888 -6.71 11.51 32.21
CA ALA A 888 -6.68 10.52 33.27
C ALA A 888 -7.11 9.14 32.75
N MET A 889 -6.45 8.10 33.24
CA MET A 889 -6.77 6.72 32.85
C MET A 889 -8.21 6.39 33.21
N PRO A 890 -9.06 6.02 32.23
CA PRO A 890 -10.41 5.59 32.49
C PRO A 890 -10.40 4.20 33.15
N ALA A 891 -11.42 3.93 33.98
CA ALA A 891 -11.70 2.57 34.40
C ALA A 891 -12.43 1.81 33.29
N PRO A 892 -12.24 0.48 33.17
CA PRO A 892 -13.04 -0.31 32.25
C PRO A 892 -14.53 -0.16 32.58
N GLU A 893 -15.34 0.12 31.59
CA GLU A 893 -16.77 0.09 31.75
C GLU A 893 -17.19 -1.34 32.11
N ALA A 894 -18.05 -1.52 33.12
CA ALA A 894 -18.60 -2.83 33.46
C ALA A 894 -19.21 -3.41 32.18
N ALA A 895 -18.70 -4.57 31.73
CA ALA A 895 -19.17 -5.21 30.50
C ALA A 895 -20.70 -5.21 30.50
N ALA A 896 -21.33 -4.58 29.53
CA ALA A 896 -22.75 -4.73 29.30
C ALA A 896 -23.05 -6.24 29.24
N PRO A 897 -24.10 -6.75 29.88
CA PRO A 897 -24.37 -8.17 29.88
C PRO A 897 -24.36 -8.65 28.43
N ALA A 898 -23.52 -9.64 28.16
CA ALA A 898 -23.36 -10.18 26.81
C ALA A 898 -24.75 -10.41 26.22
N VAL A 899 -25.04 -9.74 25.12
CA VAL A 899 -26.22 -10.03 24.32
C VAL A 899 -26.19 -11.54 24.10
N PRO A 900 -27.23 -12.31 24.44
CA PRO A 900 -27.18 -13.75 24.35
C PRO A 900 -26.78 -14.11 22.94
N THR A 901 -25.59 -14.63 22.80
CA THR A 901 -25.14 -15.25 21.53
C THR A 901 -26.16 -16.34 21.26
N TRP A 902 -26.80 -16.27 20.12
CA TRP A 902 -27.67 -17.34 19.63
C TRP A 902 -26.94 -18.66 19.84
N ASP A 903 -27.50 -19.48 20.76
CA ASP A 903 -26.95 -20.78 21.06
C ASP A 903 -27.05 -21.66 19.81
N GLN A 904 -25.96 -21.83 19.13
CA GLN A 904 -25.85 -22.73 17.97
C GLN A 904 -26.14 -24.17 18.33
N SER A 905 -26.25 -24.52 19.63
CA SER A 905 -26.64 -25.86 20.09
C SER A 905 -28.08 -26.19 19.79
N THR A 906 -28.97 -25.18 19.65
CA THR A 906 -30.40 -25.40 19.33
C THR A 906 -30.65 -25.69 17.83
N VAL A 907 -29.67 -25.47 16.95
CA VAL A 907 -29.81 -25.76 15.51
C VAL A 907 -29.38 -27.18 15.16
N ARG A 908 -28.71 -27.91 16.07
CA ARG A 908 -28.21 -29.28 15.81
C ARG A 908 -29.27 -30.38 15.94
N ASN A 909 -30.49 -30.10 16.33
CA ASN A 909 -31.55 -31.11 16.52
C ASN A 909 -32.80 -30.90 15.66
N ARG A 910 -32.68 -30.40 14.45
CA ARG A 910 -33.71 -30.66 13.42
C ARG A 910 -33.14 -31.68 12.44
N ASP A 911 -33.62 -32.90 12.58
CA ASP A 911 -33.44 -34.00 11.63
C ASP A 911 -33.88 -33.54 10.25
N TRP A 912 -32.90 -33.32 9.37
CA TRP A 912 -33.09 -32.98 7.95
C TRP A 912 -33.51 -34.20 7.11
N THR A 913 -33.77 -35.35 7.75
CA THR A 913 -34.17 -36.58 7.06
C THR A 913 -35.62 -36.63 6.61
N ASP A 914 -36.48 -35.70 7.07
CA ASP A 914 -37.92 -35.73 6.75
C ASP A 914 -38.38 -34.77 5.65
N THR A 915 -37.49 -34.06 4.96
CA THR A 915 -37.90 -33.06 3.92
C THR A 915 -37.40 -33.37 2.50
N VAL A 916 -36.86 -34.58 2.27
CA VAL A 916 -36.57 -35.05 0.91
C VAL A 916 -37.44 -36.27 0.57
N LYS A 917 -38.72 -36.06 0.61
CA LYS A 917 -39.69 -36.82 -0.18
C LYS A 917 -40.69 -35.79 -0.71
N LEU A 918 -40.50 -35.34 -1.93
CA LEU A 918 -41.49 -34.98 -2.91
C LEU A 918 -40.89 -34.19 -4.07
N ALA A 919 -40.98 -34.81 -5.23
CA ALA A 919 -40.85 -34.39 -6.59
C ALA A 919 -39.43 -34.26 -7.15
#